data_879e40be46449911d00a4e0d3250235d
#
_entry.id   879e40be46449911d00a4e0d3250235d
#
_cell.length_a   1.000
_cell.length_b   1.000
_cell.length_c   1.000
_cell.angle_alpha   90.00
_cell.angle_beta   90.00
_cell.angle_gamma   90.00
#
_symmetry.space_group_name_H-M   'P 1'
#
loop_
_entity.id
_entity.type
_entity.pdbx_description
1 polymer ?
#
loop_
_entity_poly.entity_id
_entity_poly.type
_entity_poly.pdbx_seq_one_letter_code
_entity_poly.pdbx_strand_id
1 'polypeptide(L)'
;VVAVRGDRLEYTQDGHFVEGEGNVAVRQGETELFADTIHIGLDDHWVEAEGNVVWREGSQVVHARRVRVNMKTKLGTAEGILYGQGPWVASGQHVDKTSEKDIDLTLAAFTTCGRANPHYRIVAREIHLIVGEWVAAYGAIAYVGVVPVFYFPYFSRNLRDPRPPIIIMPGYDATNGMLVRTTYNYWLSPREYGSVQFDWMEKTGTGEGLTHYYRFDQGNGQLGGYYSRNPGTGAENWDAKVDHQQNLGKGYTLNGNYEAVSSSTFNQQYGQSSVDSYQHSSWLDLRSAQKGYAWDLQASQTITTDPDSGQAYVSACNLPSATLQVYDRPLFTGSRLTRSLTLGLQHDYVGVSPDTATASVWTATGQAITVTAGGVTATASTLTYTSQAQTGWHDTIQVSPGFSYTQPLWRGNSLSMGFNPQAGWTLQELSPDSGDLTAGFATRDSLQTRWNRWCNSTLGWDLTRQLLHSQPLPWSGLTQHDLSGRVDFDGRLGFSFSLSSRYDLLPYDEPYDLFRLAPLTLDARWTPKGAGAKAGLNALYDAGTGELQQWTGSLNKADPAGAWQWSLGMSWVNQRLAYMARSDPEAPAITTWAPSQMMTADIMRLNLGTSFRMTEHWRFGINESVDLTNKHIDDQSLSIYRDLHCWDLQATIHQRPDGSMEFTGGINLKAFPNMKVGSPGSAQALNFN
;
A
#
# COMPACT_ATOMS: atom_id res chain seq x y z
N VAL A 1 -39.75 -9.40 40.47
CA VAL A 1 -40.91 -8.54 40.87
C VAL A 1 -41.23 -7.67 39.69
N VAL A 2 -42.47 -7.70 39.24
CA VAL A 2 -43.04 -6.80 38.21
C VAL A 2 -43.77 -5.70 38.96
N ALA A 3 -43.42 -4.45 38.72
CA ALA A 3 -44.10 -3.30 39.28
C ALA A 3 -44.98 -2.67 38.16
N VAL A 4 -46.24 -2.46 38.45
CA VAL A 4 -47.23 -1.84 37.53
C VAL A 4 -47.76 -0.57 38.15
N ARG A 5 -47.84 0.51 37.38
CA ARG A 5 -48.48 1.79 37.71
C ARG A 5 -49.37 2.20 36.58
N GLY A 6 -50.47 2.85 36.87
CA GLY A 6 -51.39 3.40 35.88
C GLY A 6 -52.44 4.26 36.57
N ASP A 7 -53.19 5.05 35.82
CA ASP A 7 -54.30 5.88 36.31
C ASP A 7 -55.45 5.01 36.86
N ARG A 8 -55.66 3.84 36.22
CA ARG A 8 -56.61 2.82 36.64
C ARG A 8 -55.97 1.45 36.49
N LEU A 9 -56.03 0.61 37.53
CA LEU A 9 -55.59 -0.77 37.53
C LEU A 9 -56.71 -1.66 38.03
N GLU A 10 -57.08 -2.68 37.27
CA GLU A 10 -58.09 -3.66 37.63
C GLU A 10 -57.45 -5.06 37.65
N TYR A 11 -57.83 -5.86 38.69
CA TYR A 11 -57.53 -7.28 38.75
C TYR A 11 -58.80 -8.05 38.39
N THR A 12 -58.68 -9.05 37.52
CA THR A 12 -59.76 -9.96 37.25
C THR A 12 -60.14 -10.77 38.51
N GLN A 13 -61.44 -11.16 38.63
CA GLN A 13 -61.95 -11.86 39.82
C GLN A 13 -61.18 -13.16 40.13
N ASP A 14 -60.56 -13.80 39.13
CA ASP A 14 -59.76 -14.99 39.28
C ASP A 14 -58.27 -14.74 39.60
N GLY A 15 -57.85 -13.44 39.64
CA GLY A 15 -56.49 -13.04 39.98
C GLY A 15 -55.39 -13.39 38.94
N HIS A 16 -55.80 -13.87 37.74
CA HIS A 16 -54.83 -14.32 36.69
C HIS A 16 -54.39 -13.21 35.75
N PHE A 17 -55.11 -12.07 35.68
CA PHE A 17 -54.83 -10.96 34.78
C PHE A 17 -54.84 -9.59 35.51
N VAL A 18 -54.04 -8.69 35.03
CA VAL A 18 -54.03 -7.27 35.42
C VAL A 18 -54.29 -6.43 34.18
N GLU A 19 -55.28 -5.57 34.25
CA GLU A 19 -55.57 -4.58 33.24
C GLU A 19 -55.25 -3.19 33.79
N GLY A 20 -54.56 -2.40 32.98
CA GLY A 20 -54.19 -1.04 33.28
C GLY A 20 -54.61 -0.09 32.19
N GLU A 21 -55.21 1.07 32.57
CA GLU A 21 -55.61 2.13 31.66
C GLU A 21 -55.01 3.48 32.13
N GLY A 22 -54.63 4.30 31.18
CA GLY A 22 -54.09 5.65 31.38
C GLY A 22 -52.63 5.65 31.89
N ASN A 23 -51.72 6.14 31.08
CA ASN A 23 -50.29 6.31 31.42
C ASN A 23 -49.68 5.09 32.15
N VAL A 24 -49.97 3.91 31.66
CA VAL A 24 -49.53 2.67 32.34
C VAL A 24 -48.04 2.45 32.16
N ALA A 25 -47.36 2.14 33.26
CA ALA A 25 -45.93 1.79 33.28
C ALA A 25 -45.74 0.43 33.97
N VAL A 26 -45.07 -0.50 33.26
CA VAL A 26 -44.64 -1.79 33.78
C VAL A 26 -43.12 -1.82 33.87
N ARG A 27 -42.57 -2.21 35.02
CA ARG A 27 -41.16 -2.29 35.23
C ARG A 27 -40.75 -3.67 35.74
N GLN A 28 -39.76 -4.29 35.09
CA GLN A 28 -39.16 -5.52 35.53
C GLN A 28 -37.61 -5.46 35.32
N GLY A 29 -36.86 -5.32 36.42
CA GLY A 29 -35.41 -5.11 36.34
C GLY A 29 -35.05 -3.82 35.62
N GLU A 30 -34.28 -3.93 34.53
CA GLU A 30 -33.90 -2.81 33.66
C GLU A 30 -34.89 -2.58 32.50
N THR A 31 -35.92 -3.40 32.38
CA THR A 31 -36.97 -3.25 31.35
C THR A 31 -38.10 -2.39 31.86
N GLU A 32 -38.45 -1.38 31.09
CA GLU A 32 -39.58 -0.51 31.31
C GLU A 32 -40.49 -0.49 30.07
N LEU A 33 -41.81 -0.65 30.27
CA LEU A 33 -42.80 -0.60 29.23
C LEU A 33 -43.87 0.43 29.61
N PHE A 34 -44.10 1.42 28.76
CA PHE A 34 -45.13 2.45 28.90
C PHE A 34 -46.13 2.29 27.79
N ALA A 35 -47.44 2.49 28.10
CA ALA A 35 -48.53 2.43 27.11
C ALA A 35 -49.78 3.14 27.63
N ASP A 36 -50.75 3.36 26.75
CA ASP A 36 -52.05 3.91 27.13
C ASP A 36 -52.89 2.84 27.84
N THR A 37 -52.83 1.59 27.34
CA THR A 37 -53.50 0.43 27.94
C THR A 37 -52.57 -0.77 27.99
N ILE A 38 -52.66 -1.58 29.06
CA ILE A 38 -51.86 -2.78 29.23
C ILE A 38 -52.71 -3.91 29.81
N HIS A 39 -52.57 -5.12 29.22
CA HIS A 39 -53.13 -6.36 29.73
C HIS A 39 -52.00 -7.34 30.08
N ILE A 40 -51.93 -7.82 31.31
CA ILE A 40 -50.83 -8.68 31.83
C ILE A 40 -51.41 -9.99 32.31
N GLY A 41 -50.96 -11.10 31.71
CA GLY A 41 -51.19 -12.44 32.21
C GLY A 41 -50.12 -12.80 33.28
N LEU A 42 -50.58 -13.05 34.49
CA LEU A 42 -49.68 -13.30 35.64
C LEU A 42 -49.05 -14.72 35.58
N ASP A 43 -49.79 -15.69 35.07
CA ASP A 43 -49.39 -17.08 34.99
C ASP A 43 -48.51 -17.38 33.78
N ASP A 44 -48.86 -16.83 32.63
CA ASP A 44 -48.18 -17.06 31.35
C ASP A 44 -47.10 -16.02 30.99
N HIS A 45 -47.01 -14.97 31.82
CA HIS A 45 -46.05 -13.87 31.67
C HIS A 45 -46.21 -13.04 30.38
N TRP A 46 -47.33 -13.12 29.69
CA TRP A 46 -47.60 -12.32 28.52
C TRP A 46 -48.10 -10.91 28.90
N VAL A 47 -47.60 -9.93 28.21
CA VAL A 47 -48.02 -8.54 28.31
C VAL A 47 -48.44 -8.07 26.94
N GLU A 48 -49.67 -7.56 26.84
CA GLU A 48 -50.15 -6.82 25.68
C GLU A 48 -50.28 -5.34 26.05
N ALA A 49 -49.65 -4.50 25.27
CA ALA A 49 -49.60 -3.06 25.47
C ALA A 49 -50.11 -2.37 24.18
N GLU A 50 -51.00 -1.39 24.31
CA GLU A 50 -51.56 -0.68 23.17
C GLU A 50 -51.63 0.82 23.42
N GLY A 51 -51.39 1.62 22.36
CA GLY A 51 -51.37 3.07 22.38
C GLY A 51 -50.04 3.63 22.93
N ASN A 52 -49.38 4.44 22.13
CA ASN A 52 -48.12 5.14 22.48
C ASN A 52 -47.10 4.28 23.21
N VAL A 53 -46.98 3.02 22.79
CA VAL A 53 -46.10 2.06 23.49
C VAL A 53 -44.67 2.46 23.38
N VAL A 54 -43.97 2.53 24.54
CA VAL A 54 -42.54 2.79 24.62
C VAL A 54 -41.89 1.68 25.45
N TRP A 55 -41.06 0.87 24.81
CA TRP A 55 -40.26 -0.16 25.46
C TRP A 55 -38.85 0.36 25.65
N ARG A 56 -38.31 0.28 26.86
CA ARG A 56 -36.93 0.61 27.19
C ARG A 56 -36.23 -0.59 27.82
N GLU A 57 -35.02 -0.92 27.35
CA GLU A 57 -34.18 -1.93 27.93
C GLU A 57 -32.72 -1.45 27.82
N GLY A 58 -32.11 -1.06 28.94
CA GLY A 58 -30.83 -0.39 28.94
C GLY A 58 -30.81 0.88 28.09
N SER A 59 -29.94 0.93 27.06
CA SER A 59 -29.88 2.05 26.09
C SER A 59 -30.81 1.92 24.88
N GLN A 60 -31.57 0.83 24.79
CA GLN A 60 -32.47 0.57 23.67
C GLN A 60 -33.85 1.17 23.97
N VAL A 61 -34.41 1.87 22.97
CA VAL A 61 -35.76 2.43 23.04
C VAL A 61 -36.51 2.02 21.77
N VAL A 62 -37.67 1.38 21.97
CA VAL A 62 -38.57 0.96 20.89
C VAL A 62 -39.89 1.69 21.10
N HIS A 63 -40.33 2.39 20.07
CA HIS A 63 -41.72 2.94 20.01
C HIS A 63 -42.55 2.02 19.16
N ALA A 64 -43.79 1.75 19.59
CA ALA A 64 -44.72 0.91 18.85
C ALA A 64 -46.16 1.36 19.04
N ARG A 65 -47.04 0.93 18.16
CA ARG A 65 -48.50 1.12 18.32
C ARG A 65 -49.10 0.06 19.25
N ARG A 66 -48.62 -1.20 19.07
CA ARG A 66 -49.06 -2.35 19.87
C ARG A 66 -47.86 -3.29 20.07
N VAL A 67 -47.74 -3.85 21.25
CA VAL A 67 -46.70 -4.84 21.60
C VAL A 67 -47.37 -5.98 22.36
N ARG A 68 -47.09 -7.22 21.95
CA ARG A 68 -47.41 -8.42 22.68
C ARG A 68 -46.10 -9.19 22.97
N VAL A 69 -45.69 -9.27 24.22
CA VAL A 69 -44.40 -9.81 24.59
C VAL A 69 -44.51 -10.70 25.84
N ASN A 70 -43.79 -11.79 25.83
CA ASN A 70 -43.62 -12.61 27.02
C ASN A 70 -42.42 -12.04 27.85
N MET A 71 -42.71 -11.54 29.05
CA MET A 71 -41.72 -10.89 29.89
C MET A 71 -40.58 -11.81 30.37
N LYS A 72 -40.80 -13.13 30.37
CA LYS A 72 -39.80 -14.11 30.76
C LYS A 72 -38.87 -14.48 29.61
N THR A 73 -39.39 -14.74 28.43
CA THR A 73 -38.64 -15.17 27.26
C THR A 73 -38.16 -14.01 26.38
N LYS A 74 -38.77 -12.82 26.55
CA LYS A 74 -38.54 -11.63 25.72
C LYS A 74 -38.89 -11.82 24.24
N LEU A 75 -39.73 -12.82 23.94
CA LEU A 75 -40.22 -13.12 22.60
C LEU A 75 -41.63 -12.51 22.43
N GLY A 76 -41.99 -12.19 21.18
CA GLY A 76 -43.30 -11.61 20.91
C GLY A 76 -43.35 -10.85 19.62
N THR A 77 -44.51 -10.18 19.44
CA THR A 77 -44.82 -9.42 18.24
C THR A 77 -45.05 -7.96 18.56
N ALA A 78 -44.83 -7.11 17.58
CA ALA A 78 -45.14 -5.68 17.71
C ALA A 78 -45.61 -5.09 16.37
N GLU A 79 -46.44 -4.06 16.45
CA GLU A 79 -46.98 -3.34 15.28
C GLU A 79 -46.63 -1.86 15.31
N GLY A 80 -46.32 -1.33 14.12
CA GLY A 80 -46.02 0.10 13.94
C GLY A 80 -44.75 0.52 14.68
N ILE A 81 -43.69 -0.22 14.52
CA ILE A 81 -42.42 -0.02 15.25
C ILE A 81 -41.56 1.09 14.65
N LEU A 82 -40.96 1.87 15.56
CA LEU A 82 -39.82 2.74 15.31
C LEU A 82 -38.72 2.40 16.34
N TYR A 83 -37.60 1.91 15.87
CA TYR A 83 -36.46 1.48 16.68
C TYR A 83 -35.18 2.24 16.30
N GLY A 84 -34.44 2.72 17.30
CA GLY A 84 -33.16 3.39 17.12
C GLY A 84 -32.06 2.74 17.96
N GLN A 85 -30.96 2.36 17.32
CA GLN A 85 -29.77 1.87 18.01
C GLN A 85 -28.49 2.35 17.30
N GLY A 86 -27.68 3.13 18.03
CA GLY A 86 -26.50 3.77 17.44
C GLY A 86 -26.91 4.67 16.26
N PRO A 87 -26.27 4.55 15.08
CA PRO A 87 -26.66 5.33 13.92
C PRO A 87 -27.88 4.79 13.18
N TRP A 88 -28.39 3.61 13.55
CA TRP A 88 -29.46 2.92 12.84
C TRP A 88 -30.85 3.31 13.34
N VAL A 89 -31.71 3.61 12.41
CA VAL A 89 -33.14 3.79 12.64
C VAL A 89 -33.91 2.83 11.76
N ALA A 90 -34.68 1.96 12.36
CA ALA A 90 -35.55 1.00 11.67
C ALA A 90 -37.00 1.25 11.99
N SER A 91 -37.88 1.08 11.01
CA SER A 91 -39.31 1.10 11.20
C SER A 91 -39.92 -0.12 10.51
N GLY A 92 -41.03 -0.64 11.04
CA GLY A 92 -41.71 -1.81 10.48
C GLY A 92 -43.20 -1.76 10.79
N GLN A 93 -44.03 -2.28 9.87
CA GLN A 93 -45.47 -2.38 10.12
C GLN A 93 -45.75 -3.53 11.09
N HIS A 94 -45.06 -4.66 10.92
CA HIS A 94 -45.19 -5.80 11.80
C HIS A 94 -43.78 -6.38 12.08
N VAL A 95 -43.55 -6.74 13.31
CA VAL A 95 -42.31 -7.35 13.78
C VAL A 95 -42.61 -8.59 14.60
N ASP A 96 -41.92 -9.67 14.32
CA ASP A 96 -41.97 -10.92 15.07
C ASP A 96 -40.57 -11.26 15.59
N LYS A 97 -40.40 -11.30 16.89
CA LYS A 97 -39.16 -11.72 17.55
C LYS A 97 -39.34 -13.17 17.97
N THR A 98 -38.77 -14.09 17.16
CA THR A 98 -38.91 -15.53 17.31
C THR A 98 -37.83 -16.15 18.22
N SER A 99 -36.67 -15.48 18.37
CA SER A 99 -35.63 -15.86 19.30
C SER A 99 -34.95 -14.65 19.92
N GLU A 100 -33.97 -14.86 20.79
CA GLU A 100 -33.20 -13.75 21.39
C GLU A 100 -32.58 -12.82 20.33
N LYS A 101 -32.15 -13.40 19.20
CA LYS A 101 -31.47 -12.68 18.13
C LYS A 101 -32.24 -12.58 16.81
N ASP A 102 -33.21 -13.47 16.57
CA ASP A 102 -33.95 -13.51 15.31
C ASP A 102 -35.17 -12.60 15.34
N ILE A 103 -35.24 -11.71 14.37
CA ILE A 103 -36.31 -10.73 14.21
C ILE A 103 -36.71 -10.68 12.75
N ASP A 104 -38.00 -10.91 12.49
CA ASP A 104 -38.62 -10.75 11.19
C ASP A 104 -39.43 -9.46 11.16
N LEU A 105 -39.22 -8.65 10.14
CA LEU A 105 -39.94 -7.38 9.93
C LEU A 105 -40.64 -7.41 8.58
N THR A 106 -41.92 -7.00 8.58
CA THR A 106 -42.70 -6.85 7.34
C THR A 106 -42.97 -5.37 7.06
N LEU A 107 -42.87 -4.98 5.78
CA LEU A 107 -42.98 -3.60 5.31
C LEU A 107 -42.09 -2.66 6.13
N ALA A 108 -40.82 -2.99 6.14
CA ALA A 108 -39.83 -2.33 6.96
C ALA A 108 -39.01 -1.33 6.17
N ALA A 109 -38.60 -0.27 6.85
CA ALA A 109 -37.62 0.68 6.32
C ALA A 109 -36.48 0.85 7.31
N PHE A 110 -35.29 1.02 6.80
CA PHE A 110 -34.11 1.34 7.62
C PHE A 110 -33.26 2.45 7.00
N THR A 111 -32.66 3.23 7.87
CA THR A 111 -31.76 4.33 7.50
C THR A 111 -30.76 4.56 8.64
N THR A 112 -29.67 5.25 8.35
CA THR A 112 -28.77 5.79 9.39
C THR A 112 -28.92 7.30 9.52
N CYS A 113 -29.95 7.88 8.90
CA CYS A 113 -30.26 9.30 8.97
C CYS A 113 -31.26 9.57 10.08
N GLY A 114 -30.84 10.25 11.14
CA GLY A 114 -31.69 10.58 12.30
C GLY A 114 -32.71 11.68 12.06
N ARG A 115 -32.96 12.13 10.81
CA ARG A 115 -33.96 13.13 10.48
C ARG A 115 -35.33 12.49 10.25
N ALA A 116 -36.40 13.22 10.57
CA ALA A 116 -37.76 12.79 10.32
C ALA A 116 -38.01 12.47 8.83
N ASN A 117 -37.41 13.25 7.92
CA ASN A 117 -37.33 12.98 6.50
C ASN A 117 -35.87 12.59 6.17
N PRO A 118 -35.53 11.31 6.17
CA PRO A 118 -34.16 10.88 5.96
C PRO A 118 -33.69 11.15 4.54
N HIS A 119 -32.40 11.53 4.41
CA HIS A 119 -31.79 11.77 3.10
C HIS A 119 -31.75 10.52 2.25
N TYR A 120 -31.67 9.35 2.87
CA TYR A 120 -31.82 8.06 2.21
C TYR A 120 -32.49 7.05 3.14
N ARG A 121 -33.17 6.11 2.56
CA ARG A 121 -33.74 4.95 3.25
C ARG A 121 -33.83 3.77 2.32
N ILE A 122 -33.78 2.59 2.89
CA ILE A 122 -34.11 1.36 2.18
C ILE A 122 -35.44 0.85 2.74
N VAL A 123 -36.40 0.62 1.85
CA VAL A 123 -37.70 0.07 2.18
C VAL A 123 -37.77 -1.33 1.62
N ALA A 124 -38.08 -2.32 2.44
CA ALA A 124 -38.17 -3.71 2.03
C ALA A 124 -39.54 -4.29 2.37
N ARG A 125 -39.99 -5.24 1.55
CA ARG A 125 -41.20 -5.99 1.83
C ARG A 125 -41.05 -6.84 3.07
N GLU A 126 -39.87 -7.45 3.23
CA GLU A 126 -39.56 -8.34 4.33
C GLU A 126 -38.07 -8.21 4.68
N ILE A 127 -37.76 -8.16 5.96
CA ILE A 127 -36.39 -8.14 6.48
C ILE A 127 -36.28 -9.23 7.53
N HIS A 128 -35.29 -10.11 7.36
CA HIS A 128 -34.88 -11.07 8.36
C HIS A 128 -33.56 -10.59 8.98
N LEU A 129 -33.54 -10.36 10.30
CA LEU A 129 -32.45 -9.78 11.05
C LEU A 129 -31.97 -10.74 12.14
N ILE A 130 -30.72 -11.16 12.06
CA ILE A 130 -30.01 -11.79 13.19
C ILE A 130 -29.16 -10.69 13.84
N VAL A 131 -29.57 -10.24 15.01
CA VAL A 131 -29.00 -9.07 15.70
C VAL A 131 -27.50 -9.21 15.90
N GLY A 132 -26.74 -8.25 15.38
CA GLY A 132 -25.28 -8.20 15.46
C GLY A 132 -24.56 -9.18 14.53
N GLU A 133 -25.28 -9.93 13.69
CA GLU A 133 -24.68 -10.93 12.81
C GLU A 133 -25.01 -10.69 11.33
N TRP A 134 -26.28 -10.65 11.00
CA TRP A 134 -26.71 -10.67 9.59
C TRP A 134 -28.06 -10.03 9.37
N VAL A 135 -28.26 -9.46 8.18
CA VAL A 135 -29.54 -8.94 7.71
C VAL A 135 -29.78 -9.39 6.27
N ALA A 136 -30.98 -9.85 5.99
CA ALA A 136 -31.47 -10.04 4.63
C ALA A 136 -32.76 -9.23 4.41
N ALA A 137 -32.88 -8.67 3.22
CA ALA A 137 -34.04 -7.90 2.80
C ALA A 137 -34.53 -8.42 1.45
N TYR A 138 -35.84 -8.62 1.34
CA TYR A 138 -36.51 -9.09 0.14
C TYR A 138 -37.35 -7.97 -0.44
N GLY A 139 -37.26 -7.76 -1.77
CA GLY A 139 -37.99 -6.71 -2.47
C GLY A 139 -37.63 -5.32 -1.94
N ALA A 140 -36.33 -5.05 -1.77
CA ALA A 140 -35.82 -3.82 -1.20
C ALA A 140 -35.71 -2.71 -2.27
N ILE A 141 -36.16 -1.49 -1.93
CA ILE A 141 -36.02 -0.29 -2.77
C ILE A 141 -35.21 0.74 -1.99
N ALA A 142 -34.11 1.19 -2.60
CA ALA A 142 -33.32 2.31 -2.07
C ALA A 142 -33.92 3.64 -2.55
N TYR A 143 -34.12 4.56 -1.62
CA TYR A 143 -34.60 5.92 -1.87
C TYR A 143 -33.52 6.94 -1.50
N VAL A 144 -33.36 7.97 -2.32
CA VAL A 144 -32.68 9.22 -1.98
C VAL A 144 -33.73 10.31 -1.83
N GLY A 145 -33.97 10.74 -0.61
CA GLY A 145 -35.11 11.55 -0.28
C GLY A 145 -36.42 10.81 -0.58
N VAL A 146 -37.17 11.29 -1.56
CA VAL A 146 -38.45 10.68 -2.01
C VAL A 146 -38.30 9.89 -3.33
N VAL A 147 -37.14 9.95 -3.98
CA VAL A 147 -36.90 9.34 -5.30
C VAL A 147 -36.41 7.91 -5.13
N PRO A 148 -37.06 6.88 -5.70
CA PRO A 148 -36.54 5.53 -5.77
C PRO A 148 -35.39 5.49 -6.77
N VAL A 149 -34.22 5.04 -6.34
CA VAL A 149 -32.99 5.04 -7.16
C VAL A 149 -32.55 3.63 -7.55
N PHE A 150 -32.90 2.62 -6.75
CA PHE A 150 -32.49 1.25 -7.03
C PHE A 150 -33.45 0.23 -6.42
N TYR A 151 -33.66 -0.91 -7.11
CA TYR A 151 -34.43 -2.05 -6.65
C TYR A 151 -33.56 -3.29 -6.51
N PHE A 152 -33.59 -3.91 -5.33
CA PHE A 152 -32.92 -5.17 -5.03
C PHE A 152 -33.96 -6.25 -4.79
N PRO A 153 -34.10 -7.25 -5.67
CA PRO A 153 -34.98 -8.39 -5.40
C PRO A 153 -34.62 -9.10 -4.09
N TYR A 154 -33.32 -9.23 -3.86
CA TYR A 154 -32.72 -9.77 -2.64
C TYR A 154 -31.46 -8.97 -2.31
N PHE A 155 -31.32 -8.61 -1.05
CA PHE A 155 -30.14 -7.99 -0.50
C PHE A 155 -29.79 -8.66 0.81
N SER A 156 -28.52 -9.05 1.02
CA SER A 156 -28.07 -9.57 2.30
C SER A 156 -26.73 -8.96 2.71
N ARG A 157 -26.54 -8.85 4.02
CA ARG A 157 -25.33 -8.29 4.56
C ARG A 157 -24.97 -8.89 5.90
N ASN A 158 -23.69 -9.20 6.10
CA ASN A 158 -23.13 -9.44 7.42
C ASN A 158 -22.90 -8.10 8.14
N LEU A 159 -23.50 -7.94 9.32
CA LEU A 159 -23.41 -6.68 10.11
C LEU A 159 -22.05 -6.52 10.78
N ARG A 160 -21.20 -7.55 10.78
CA ARG A 160 -19.83 -7.50 11.27
C ARG A 160 -18.85 -7.00 10.19
N ASP A 161 -19.26 -6.96 8.92
CA ASP A 161 -18.45 -6.38 7.85
C ASP A 161 -18.52 -4.84 7.92
N PRO A 162 -17.39 -4.16 8.22
CA PRO A 162 -17.37 -2.70 8.26
C PRO A 162 -17.42 -2.05 6.88
N ARG A 163 -17.20 -2.84 5.79
CA ARG A 163 -17.18 -2.30 4.42
C ARG A 163 -18.61 -2.02 3.95
N PRO A 164 -18.84 -1.03 3.07
CA PRO A 164 -20.13 -0.84 2.47
C PRO A 164 -20.48 -2.01 1.55
N PRO A 165 -21.76 -2.40 1.47
CA PRO A 165 -22.15 -3.52 0.60
C PRO A 165 -21.95 -3.20 -0.87
N ILE A 166 -22.22 -1.97 -1.27
CA ILE A 166 -22.11 -1.51 -2.66
C ILE A 166 -21.43 -0.15 -2.66
N ILE A 167 -20.47 0.01 -3.57
CA ILE A 167 -19.78 1.26 -3.87
C ILE A 167 -20.04 1.58 -5.33
N ILE A 168 -20.51 2.78 -5.62
CA ILE A 168 -20.72 3.26 -6.99
C ILE A 168 -19.89 4.53 -7.17
N MET A 169 -18.98 4.53 -8.14
CA MET A 169 -18.11 5.65 -8.44
C MET A 169 -18.32 6.08 -9.90
N PRO A 170 -19.08 7.13 -10.15
CA PRO A 170 -19.11 7.75 -11.45
C PRO A 170 -17.82 8.55 -11.69
N GLY A 171 -17.36 8.59 -12.92
CA GLY A 171 -16.17 9.32 -13.31
C GLY A 171 -16.14 9.61 -14.79
N TYR A 172 -15.07 10.29 -15.20
CA TYR A 172 -14.73 10.55 -16.59
C TYR A 172 -13.21 10.59 -16.72
N ASP A 173 -12.68 9.91 -17.70
CA ASP A 173 -11.30 10.08 -18.15
C ASP A 173 -11.20 10.06 -19.69
N ALA A 174 -10.07 10.52 -20.21
CA ALA A 174 -9.88 10.66 -21.65
C ALA A 174 -9.90 9.31 -22.40
N THR A 175 -9.40 8.26 -21.78
CA THR A 175 -9.29 6.91 -22.34
C THR A 175 -10.64 6.20 -22.37
N ASN A 176 -11.34 6.19 -21.24
CA ASN A 176 -12.57 5.41 -21.06
C ASN A 176 -13.86 6.21 -21.37
N GLY A 177 -13.76 7.55 -21.44
CA GLY A 177 -14.91 8.43 -21.53
C GLY A 177 -15.64 8.50 -20.19
N MET A 178 -16.97 8.62 -20.22
CA MET A 178 -17.76 8.45 -19.00
C MET A 178 -17.65 7.01 -18.49
N LEU A 179 -17.52 6.87 -17.18
CA LEU A 179 -17.40 5.58 -16.54
C LEU A 179 -18.20 5.50 -15.25
N VAL A 180 -18.65 4.30 -14.93
CA VAL A 180 -19.28 3.98 -13.65
C VAL A 180 -18.64 2.70 -13.13
N ARG A 181 -17.90 2.80 -12.05
CA ARG A 181 -17.30 1.65 -11.35
C ARG A 181 -18.22 1.24 -10.22
N THR A 182 -18.58 -0.02 -10.19
CA THR A 182 -19.45 -0.59 -9.16
C THR A 182 -18.74 -1.74 -8.47
N THR A 183 -18.63 -1.68 -7.16
CA THR A 183 -18.04 -2.74 -6.35
C THR A 183 -19.08 -3.27 -5.37
N TYR A 184 -19.32 -4.56 -5.37
CA TYR A 184 -20.12 -5.27 -4.39
C TYR A 184 -19.23 -6.04 -3.43
N ASN A 185 -19.27 -5.69 -2.14
CA ASN A 185 -18.52 -6.37 -1.08
C ASN A 185 -19.35 -7.50 -0.50
N TYR A 186 -18.87 -8.73 -0.61
CA TYR A 186 -19.50 -9.91 -0.01
C TYR A 186 -18.72 -10.39 1.21
N TRP A 187 -19.43 -11.01 2.12
CA TRP A 187 -18.90 -11.55 3.36
C TRP A 187 -19.44 -12.96 3.57
N LEU A 188 -18.60 -13.95 3.50
CA LEU A 188 -18.96 -15.33 3.76
C LEU A 188 -18.73 -15.69 5.25
N SER A 189 -17.58 -15.26 5.79
CA SER A 189 -17.21 -15.46 7.18
C SER A 189 -16.18 -14.40 7.61
N PRO A 190 -15.83 -14.29 8.91
CA PRO A 190 -14.70 -13.48 9.36
C PRO A 190 -13.35 -13.88 8.74
N ARG A 191 -13.31 -15.06 8.13
CA ARG A 191 -12.11 -15.62 7.49
C ARG A 191 -12.15 -15.57 5.98
N GLU A 192 -13.33 -15.34 5.39
CA GLU A 192 -13.55 -15.37 3.94
C GLU A 192 -14.47 -14.24 3.53
N TYR A 193 -13.97 -13.31 2.74
CA TYR A 193 -14.70 -12.17 2.24
C TYR A 193 -14.05 -11.64 0.97
N GLY A 194 -14.74 -10.78 0.27
CA GLY A 194 -14.18 -10.24 -0.97
C GLY A 194 -15.04 -9.17 -1.59
N SER A 195 -14.76 -8.90 -2.85
CA SER A 195 -15.52 -7.97 -3.67
C SER A 195 -15.65 -8.46 -5.10
N VAL A 196 -16.79 -8.19 -5.70
CA VAL A 196 -17.02 -8.29 -7.13
C VAL A 196 -17.12 -6.89 -7.69
N GLN A 197 -16.39 -6.63 -8.76
CA GLN A 197 -16.37 -5.35 -9.45
C GLN A 197 -17.06 -5.49 -10.80
N PHE A 198 -17.84 -4.49 -11.15
CA PHE A 198 -18.42 -4.34 -12.48
C PHE A 198 -18.26 -2.88 -12.91
N ASP A 199 -17.56 -2.66 -14.00
CA ASP A 199 -17.26 -1.35 -14.55
C ASP A 199 -17.96 -1.20 -15.90
N TRP A 200 -18.61 -0.06 -16.08
CA TRP A 200 -19.09 0.38 -17.37
C TRP A 200 -18.29 1.59 -17.84
N MET A 201 -17.80 1.52 -19.06
CA MET A 201 -16.96 2.55 -19.69
C MET A 201 -17.49 2.85 -21.08
N GLU A 202 -17.73 4.11 -21.36
CA GLU A 202 -18.35 4.56 -22.61
C GLU A 202 -17.58 4.15 -23.85
N LYS A 203 -16.24 4.29 -23.84
CA LYS A 203 -15.37 4.04 -25.00
C LYS A 203 -14.79 2.63 -25.03
N THR A 204 -14.50 2.05 -23.88
CA THR A 204 -13.73 0.80 -23.76
C THR A 204 -14.58 -0.40 -23.35
N GLY A 205 -15.89 -0.20 -23.10
CA GLY A 205 -16.84 -1.29 -22.86
C GLY A 205 -17.06 -1.59 -21.39
N THR A 206 -17.08 -2.88 -21.04
CA THR A 206 -17.31 -3.33 -19.66
C THR A 206 -16.11 -4.06 -19.09
N GLY A 207 -15.97 -3.99 -17.78
CA GLY A 207 -14.98 -4.74 -17.04
C GLY A 207 -15.59 -5.46 -15.85
N GLU A 208 -15.05 -6.64 -15.54
CA GLU A 208 -15.52 -7.50 -14.45
C GLU A 208 -14.31 -7.91 -13.61
N GLY A 209 -14.42 -7.74 -12.28
CA GLY A 209 -13.34 -8.07 -11.36
C GLY A 209 -13.82 -8.87 -10.16
N LEU A 210 -12.93 -9.66 -9.61
CA LEU A 210 -13.12 -10.41 -8.38
C LEU A 210 -11.88 -10.24 -7.50
N THR A 211 -12.09 -9.94 -6.23
CA THR A 211 -11.05 -10.05 -5.21
C THR A 211 -11.59 -10.86 -4.05
N HIS A 212 -10.91 -11.91 -3.67
CA HIS A 212 -11.28 -12.79 -2.57
C HIS A 212 -10.15 -12.87 -1.55
N TYR A 213 -10.44 -12.58 -0.30
CA TYR A 213 -9.54 -12.71 0.85
C TYR A 213 -9.93 -13.94 1.65
N TYR A 214 -8.93 -14.73 2.00
CA TYR A 214 -9.11 -15.91 2.85
C TYR A 214 -8.12 -15.92 4.00
N ARG A 215 -8.53 -16.50 5.12
CA ARG A 215 -7.71 -16.66 6.31
C ARG A 215 -8.03 -17.97 7.01
N PHE A 216 -7.01 -18.72 7.35
CA PHE A 216 -7.11 -19.90 8.21
C PHE A 216 -6.11 -19.79 9.36
N ASP A 217 -6.08 -20.75 10.30
CA ASP A 217 -5.33 -20.58 11.56
C ASP A 217 -3.83 -20.35 11.35
N GLN A 218 -3.27 -20.89 10.27
CA GLN A 218 -1.85 -20.84 10.00
C GLN A 218 -1.49 -19.99 8.78
N GLY A 219 -2.44 -19.35 8.13
CA GLY A 219 -2.17 -18.58 6.91
C GLY A 219 -3.30 -17.68 6.48
N ASN A 220 -2.98 -16.84 5.51
CA ASN A 220 -3.92 -15.95 4.85
C ASN A 220 -3.46 -15.68 3.43
N GLY A 221 -4.35 -15.13 2.65
CA GLY A 221 -4.02 -14.71 1.29
C GLY A 221 -5.16 -13.99 0.60
N GLN A 222 -4.90 -13.63 -0.63
CA GLN A 222 -5.89 -13.06 -1.54
C GLN A 222 -5.76 -13.67 -2.93
N LEU A 223 -6.88 -13.76 -3.61
CA LEU A 223 -7.01 -14.05 -5.03
C LEU A 223 -7.67 -12.85 -5.69
N GLY A 224 -7.15 -12.39 -6.79
CA GLY A 224 -7.71 -11.27 -7.54
C GLY A 224 -7.63 -11.51 -9.03
N GLY A 225 -8.54 -10.90 -9.76
CA GLY A 225 -8.52 -10.85 -11.20
C GLY A 225 -9.51 -9.85 -11.73
N TYR A 226 -9.20 -9.29 -12.88
CA TYR A 226 -10.04 -8.38 -13.62
C TYR A 226 -9.97 -8.73 -15.09
N TYR A 227 -11.08 -8.62 -15.79
CA TYR A 227 -11.20 -8.85 -17.21
C TYR A 227 -12.03 -7.75 -17.86
N SER A 228 -11.58 -7.27 -18.99
CA SER A 228 -12.32 -6.31 -19.82
C SER A 228 -12.11 -6.61 -21.30
N ARG A 229 -13.15 -6.42 -22.09
CA ARG A 229 -13.09 -6.55 -23.54
C ARG A 229 -13.55 -5.25 -24.19
N ASN A 230 -12.70 -4.68 -25.02
CA ASN A 230 -13.04 -3.49 -25.79
C ASN A 230 -13.91 -3.90 -26.99
N PRO A 231 -15.17 -3.47 -27.08
CA PRO A 231 -16.08 -3.86 -28.15
C PRO A 231 -15.69 -3.27 -29.52
N GLY A 232 -14.96 -2.16 -29.56
CA GLY A 232 -14.53 -1.49 -30.79
C GLY A 232 -13.33 -2.15 -31.45
N THR A 233 -12.35 -2.59 -30.66
CA THR A 233 -11.10 -3.19 -31.14
C THR A 233 -11.07 -4.70 -31.00
N GLY A 234 -11.94 -5.27 -30.15
CA GLY A 234 -11.91 -6.68 -29.77
C GLY A 234 -10.76 -7.05 -28.83
N ALA A 235 -9.96 -6.07 -28.37
CA ALA A 235 -8.85 -6.30 -27.46
C ALA A 235 -9.34 -6.79 -26.10
N GLU A 236 -8.70 -7.81 -25.59
CA GLU A 236 -8.95 -8.39 -24.27
C GLU A 236 -7.86 -7.93 -23.31
N ASN A 237 -8.28 -7.37 -22.19
CA ASN A 237 -7.39 -6.88 -21.14
C ASN A 237 -7.73 -7.60 -19.84
N TRP A 238 -6.72 -8.10 -19.17
CA TRP A 238 -6.92 -8.83 -17.92
C TRP A 238 -5.71 -8.71 -16.99
N ASP A 239 -5.98 -8.86 -15.70
CA ASP A 239 -4.96 -9.10 -14.70
C ASP A 239 -5.34 -10.32 -13.84
N ALA A 240 -4.34 -10.92 -13.23
CA ALA A 240 -4.51 -11.98 -12.24
C ALA A 240 -3.48 -11.82 -11.14
N LYS A 241 -3.92 -11.90 -9.89
CA LYS A 241 -3.07 -11.73 -8.72
C LYS A 241 -3.39 -12.77 -7.67
N VAL A 242 -2.34 -13.38 -7.11
CA VAL A 242 -2.44 -14.29 -5.98
C VAL A 242 -1.37 -13.91 -4.96
N ASP A 243 -1.76 -13.64 -3.74
CA ASP A 243 -0.85 -13.50 -2.60
C ASP A 243 -1.18 -14.58 -1.58
N HIS A 244 -0.17 -15.30 -1.10
CA HIS A 244 -0.34 -16.35 -0.10
C HIS A 244 0.76 -16.28 0.95
N GLN A 245 0.37 -16.40 2.21
CA GLN A 245 1.30 -16.51 3.34
C GLN A 245 0.83 -17.60 4.29
N GLN A 246 1.71 -18.55 4.61
CA GLN A 246 1.38 -19.65 5.49
C GLN A 246 2.53 -19.96 6.46
N ASN A 247 2.19 -20.10 7.72
CA ASN A 247 3.08 -20.63 8.74
C ASN A 247 2.86 -22.16 8.84
N LEU A 248 3.82 -22.93 8.38
CA LEU A 248 3.75 -24.39 8.39
C LEU A 248 4.10 -25.00 9.76
N GLY A 249 4.39 -24.16 10.75
CA GLY A 249 4.83 -24.59 12.09
C GLY A 249 6.30 -24.95 12.15
N LYS A 250 6.83 -25.12 13.36
CA LYS A 250 8.24 -25.48 13.63
C LYS A 250 9.26 -24.54 12.98
N GLY A 251 8.90 -23.26 12.74
CA GLY A 251 9.76 -22.27 12.12
C GLY A 251 9.80 -22.31 10.59
N TYR A 252 8.88 -23.01 9.94
CA TYR A 252 8.72 -23.01 8.49
C TYR A 252 7.63 -22.04 8.06
N THR A 253 7.89 -21.27 7.01
CA THR A 253 6.93 -20.36 6.38
C THR A 253 6.95 -20.55 4.87
N LEU A 254 5.77 -20.53 4.27
CA LEU A 254 5.57 -20.51 2.83
C LEU A 254 4.92 -19.18 2.45
N ASN A 255 5.56 -18.44 1.55
CA ASN A 255 5.03 -17.20 1.02
C ASN A 255 5.07 -17.26 -0.51
N GLY A 256 4.10 -16.65 -1.15
CA GLY A 256 4.06 -16.60 -2.60
C GLY A 256 3.26 -15.41 -3.08
N ASN A 257 3.72 -14.86 -4.19
CA ASN A 257 3.03 -13.84 -4.96
C ASN A 257 3.07 -14.25 -6.42
N TYR A 258 1.91 -14.20 -7.05
CA TYR A 258 1.77 -14.34 -8.50
C TYR A 258 1.07 -13.11 -9.05
N GLU A 259 1.64 -12.50 -10.07
CA GLU A 259 1.05 -11.37 -10.78
C GLU A 259 1.26 -11.53 -12.28
N ALA A 260 0.18 -11.42 -13.02
CA ALA A 260 0.20 -11.44 -14.48
C ALA A 260 -0.81 -10.43 -15.02
N VAL A 261 -0.43 -9.72 -16.06
CA VAL A 261 -1.28 -8.75 -16.77
C VAL A 261 -1.19 -8.94 -18.27
N SER A 262 -2.24 -8.56 -18.97
CA SER A 262 -2.31 -8.69 -20.44
C SER A 262 -1.45 -7.68 -21.17
N SER A 263 -1.17 -6.51 -20.57
CA SER A 263 -0.39 -5.44 -21.21
C SER A 263 0.24 -4.52 -20.16
N SER A 264 1.30 -3.81 -20.54
CA SER A 264 1.97 -2.81 -19.69
C SER A 264 1.08 -1.63 -19.33
N THR A 265 0.13 -1.29 -20.20
CA THR A 265 -0.80 -0.16 -20.01
C THR A 265 -2.06 -0.53 -19.22
N PHE A 266 -2.21 -1.81 -18.83
CA PHE A 266 -3.39 -2.29 -18.11
C PHE A 266 -3.66 -1.46 -16.84
N ASN A 267 -2.64 -1.24 -16.02
CA ASN A 267 -2.76 -0.50 -14.77
C ASN A 267 -3.11 0.98 -14.98
N GLN A 268 -2.64 1.58 -16.07
CA GLN A 268 -2.99 2.95 -16.43
C GLN A 268 -4.44 3.03 -16.94
N GLN A 269 -4.89 2.06 -17.70
CA GLN A 269 -6.20 2.07 -18.35
C GLN A 269 -7.34 1.62 -17.42
N TYR A 270 -7.13 0.58 -16.62
CA TYR A 270 -8.16 -0.04 -15.76
C TYR A 270 -7.82 0.02 -14.27
N GLY A 271 -6.53 0.07 -13.94
CA GLY A 271 -6.03 0.17 -12.58
C GLY A 271 -6.12 1.58 -12.03
N GLN A 272 -5.49 1.75 -10.89
CA GLN A 272 -5.47 3.00 -10.16
C GLN A 272 -4.06 3.63 -10.13
N SER A 273 -3.18 3.18 -11.01
CA SER A 273 -1.84 3.70 -11.19
C SER A 273 -1.75 4.56 -12.43
N SER A 274 -1.15 5.73 -12.30
CA SER A 274 -0.84 6.63 -13.40
C SER A 274 0.45 6.26 -14.15
N VAL A 275 1.12 5.18 -13.70
CA VAL A 275 2.41 4.74 -14.24
C VAL A 275 2.24 3.39 -14.92
N ASP A 276 2.76 3.28 -16.14
CA ASP A 276 2.85 2.00 -16.84
C ASP A 276 3.77 1.06 -16.07
N SER A 277 3.36 -0.18 -15.96
CA SER A 277 4.17 -1.23 -15.33
C SER A 277 4.71 -2.16 -16.40
N TYR A 278 5.95 -1.98 -16.76
CA TYR A 278 6.64 -2.81 -17.74
C TYR A 278 7.22 -4.10 -17.14
N GLN A 279 7.17 -4.25 -15.81
CA GLN A 279 7.72 -5.42 -15.13
C GLN A 279 6.73 -5.98 -14.13
N HIS A 280 6.53 -7.31 -14.18
CA HIS A 280 5.73 -8.07 -13.23
C HIS A 280 6.55 -9.23 -12.70
N SER A 281 6.62 -9.35 -11.38
CA SER A 281 7.41 -10.38 -10.72
C SER A 281 6.51 -11.33 -9.93
N SER A 282 6.68 -12.62 -10.18
CA SER A 282 6.03 -13.70 -9.42
C SER A 282 7.08 -14.50 -8.68
N TRP A 283 6.80 -14.89 -7.46
CA TRP A 283 7.75 -15.64 -6.64
C TRP A 283 7.06 -16.57 -5.66
N LEU A 284 7.77 -17.62 -5.29
CA LEU A 284 7.41 -18.57 -4.23
C LEU A 284 8.62 -18.75 -3.32
N ASP A 285 8.46 -18.57 -2.02
CA ASP A 285 9.49 -18.64 -1.00
C ASP A 285 9.11 -19.64 0.09
N LEU A 286 9.92 -20.65 0.30
CA LEU A 286 9.85 -21.57 1.42
C LEU A 286 11.05 -21.31 2.34
N ARG A 287 10.77 -20.81 3.52
CA ARG A 287 11.78 -20.42 4.50
C ARG A 287 11.67 -21.23 5.79
N SER A 288 12.83 -21.51 6.38
CA SER A 288 12.92 -22.05 7.73
C SER A 288 13.84 -21.19 8.58
N ALA A 289 13.33 -20.75 9.74
CA ALA A 289 14.10 -20.04 10.75
C ALA A 289 14.19 -20.90 12.01
N GLN A 290 15.40 -21.35 12.35
CA GLN A 290 15.69 -22.19 13.51
C GLN A 290 16.62 -21.45 14.48
N LYS A 291 16.80 -21.95 15.68
CA LYS A 291 17.57 -21.28 16.73
C LYS A 291 19.04 -20.97 16.36
N GLY A 292 19.59 -21.60 15.35
CA GLY A 292 21.02 -21.44 15.01
C GLY A 292 21.28 -21.26 13.52
N TYR A 293 20.27 -21.42 12.70
CA TYR A 293 20.39 -21.29 11.26
C TYR A 293 19.03 -20.93 10.65
N ALA A 294 19.06 -20.33 9.48
CA ALA A 294 17.91 -20.20 8.59
C ALA A 294 18.28 -20.74 7.22
N TRP A 295 17.29 -21.20 6.50
CA TRP A 295 17.43 -21.44 5.08
C TRP A 295 16.17 -20.96 4.36
N ASP A 296 16.35 -20.59 3.13
CA ASP A 296 15.28 -20.26 2.20
C ASP A 296 15.48 -20.95 0.86
N LEU A 297 14.38 -21.32 0.26
CA LEU A 297 14.30 -21.82 -1.09
C LEU A 297 13.30 -20.97 -1.84
N GLN A 298 13.77 -20.26 -2.84
CA GLN A 298 12.96 -19.32 -3.61
C GLN A 298 12.92 -19.74 -5.09
N ALA A 299 11.76 -19.58 -5.70
CA ALA A 299 11.58 -19.58 -7.13
C ALA A 299 10.96 -18.24 -7.52
N SER A 300 11.49 -17.58 -8.55
CA SER A 300 10.95 -16.31 -9.02
C SER A 300 11.08 -16.17 -10.54
N GLN A 301 10.17 -15.39 -11.10
CA GLN A 301 10.15 -15.04 -12.52
C GLN A 301 9.76 -13.57 -12.65
N THR A 302 10.46 -12.84 -13.50
CA THR A 302 10.11 -11.48 -13.91
C THR A 302 9.83 -11.46 -15.39
N ILE A 303 8.64 -10.98 -15.72
CA ILE A 303 8.21 -10.74 -17.09
C ILE A 303 8.31 -9.24 -17.34
N THR A 304 8.98 -8.85 -18.41
CA THR A 304 9.11 -7.47 -18.85
C THR A 304 8.39 -7.30 -20.16
N THR A 305 7.63 -6.24 -20.30
CA THR A 305 7.04 -5.84 -21.60
C THR A 305 7.94 -4.79 -22.21
N ASP A 306 8.40 -5.05 -23.41
CA ASP A 306 9.21 -4.09 -24.17
C ASP A 306 8.37 -2.85 -24.53
N PRO A 307 8.81 -1.65 -24.19
CA PRO A 307 8.02 -0.44 -24.39
C PRO A 307 7.83 -0.07 -25.87
N ASP A 308 8.75 -0.48 -26.74
CA ASP A 308 8.73 -0.13 -28.15
C ASP A 308 7.90 -1.11 -28.98
N SER A 309 8.09 -2.42 -28.74
CA SER A 309 7.36 -3.47 -29.46
C SER A 309 6.06 -3.90 -28.79
N GLY A 310 5.90 -3.65 -27.50
CA GLY A 310 4.78 -4.13 -26.70
C GLY A 310 4.81 -5.65 -26.42
N GLN A 311 5.90 -6.35 -26.77
CA GLN A 311 6.03 -7.79 -26.55
C GLN A 311 6.50 -8.08 -25.13
N ALA A 312 5.84 -9.04 -24.48
CA ALA A 312 6.24 -9.54 -23.18
C ALA A 312 7.28 -10.67 -23.33
N TYR A 313 8.32 -10.61 -22.53
CA TYR A 313 9.36 -11.64 -22.46
C TYR A 313 9.81 -11.87 -21.02
N VAL A 314 10.36 -13.05 -20.74
CA VAL A 314 10.96 -13.35 -19.43
C VAL A 314 12.31 -12.64 -19.35
N SER A 315 12.39 -11.59 -18.55
CA SER A 315 13.65 -10.83 -18.37
C SER A 315 14.56 -11.42 -17.30
N ALA A 316 13.99 -12.09 -16.30
CA ALA A 316 14.73 -12.79 -15.28
C ALA A 316 13.93 -13.99 -14.76
N CYS A 317 14.60 -15.07 -14.46
CA CYS A 317 14.02 -16.22 -13.80
C CYS A 317 15.05 -16.83 -12.86
N ASN A 318 14.63 -17.23 -11.67
CA ASN A 318 15.47 -17.81 -10.65
C ASN A 318 14.79 -19.11 -10.18
N LEU A 319 15.32 -20.29 -10.60
CA LEU A 319 14.63 -21.58 -10.44
C LEU A 319 15.61 -22.74 -10.20
N PRO A 320 15.97 -23.08 -8.98
CA PRO A 320 15.72 -22.38 -7.72
C PRO A 320 16.86 -21.47 -7.28
N SER A 321 16.59 -20.60 -6.32
CA SER A 321 17.60 -20.02 -5.44
C SER A 321 17.48 -20.66 -4.07
N ALA A 322 18.59 -21.14 -3.51
CA ALA A 322 18.62 -21.69 -2.17
C ALA A 322 19.72 -21.02 -1.35
N THR A 323 19.36 -20.56 -0.16
CA THR A 323 20.32 -19.95 0.77
C THR A 323 20.27 -20.64 2.12
N LEU A 324 21.41 -21.01 2.67
CA LEU A 324 21.58 -21.47 4.04
C LEU A 324 22.44 -20.48 4.81
N GLN A 325 21.89 -19.91 5.85
CA GLN A 325 22.58 -18.99 6.75
C GLN A 325 22.71 -19.60 8.14
N VAL A 326 23.93 -19.87 8.57
CA VAL A 326 24.24 -20.21 9.95
C VAL A 326 24.53 -18.92 10.70
N TYR A 327 23.76 -18.65 11.76
CA TYR A 327 23.86 -17.41 12.51
C TYR A 327 25.15 -17.29 13.30
N ASP A 328 25.52 -16.07 13.58
CA ASP A 328 26.67 -15.70 14.38
C ASP A 328 26.67 -16.44 15.73
N ARG A 329 27.74 -17.14 16.01
CA ARG A 329 28.01 -17.81 17.29
C ARG A 329 29.38 -17.48 17.80
N PRO A 330 29.56 -17.29 19.10
CA PRO A 330 30.89 -17.18 19.67
C PRO A 330 31.80 -18.32 19.22
N LEU A 331 33.02 -18.02 18.80
CA LEU A 331 33.99 -19.03 18.36
C LEU A 331 34.36 -19.98 19.51
N PHE A 332 34.39 -19.44 20.76
CA PHE A 332 34.54 -20.21 22.01
C PHE A 332 33.63 -19.58 23.07
N THR A 333 33.33 -20.30 24.13
CA THR A 333 32.49 -19.82 25.24
C THR A 333 33.14 -18.55 25.84
N GLY A 334 32.38 -17.46 25.87
CA GLY A 334 32.82 -16.14 26.36
C GLY A 334 33.64 -15.31 25.36
N SER A 335 33.86 -15.80 24.13
CA SER A 335 34.52 -15.04 23.09
C SER A 335 33.64 -13.96 22.51
N ARG A 336 34.21 -12.80 22.21
CA ARG A 336 33.58 -11.72 21.43
C ARG A 336 33.78 -11.94 19.92
N LEU A 337 34.65 -12.86 19.54
CA LEU A 337 34.80 -13.28 18.15
C LEU A 337 33.67 -14.26 17.82
N THR A 338 32.85 -13.94 16.84
CA THR A 338 31.75 -14.78 16.36
C THR A 338 32.08 -15.33 14.97
N ARG A 339 31.40 -16.40 14.61
CA ARG A 339 31.48 -17.03 13.29
C ARG A 339 30.07 -17.22 12.74
N SER A 340 29.94 -17.04 11.45
CA SER A 340 28.76 -17.35 10.65
C SER A 340 29.13 -18.07 9.37
N LEU A 341 28.16 -18.62 8.67
CA LEU A 341 28.37 -19.24 7.36
C LEU A 341 27.13 -18.96 6.50
N THR A 342 27.34 -18.46 5.30
CA THR A 342 26.31 -18.35 4.26
C THR A 342 26.71 -19.24 3.09
N LEU A 343 25.78 -20.11 2.68
CA LEU A 343 25.87 -20.91 1.47
C LEU A 343 24.75 -20.47 0.55
N GLY A 344 25.07 -20.15 -0.69
CA GLY A 344 24.12 -19.77 -1.74
C GLY A 344 24.23 -20.71 -2.93
N LEU A 345 23.07 -21.03 -3.50
CA LEU A 345 22.92 -21.78 -4.73
C LEU A 345 21.88 -21.02 -5.56
N GLN A 346 22.20 -20.68 -6.79
CA GLN A 346 21.31 -19.96 -7.67
C GLN A 346 21.37 -20.54 -9.07
N HIS A 347 20.22 -20.74 -9.66
CA HIS A 347 20.02 -21.11 -11.06
C HIS A 347 19.21 -20.01 -11.72
N ASP A 348 19.91 -19.07 -12.35
CA ASP A 348 19.35 -17.81 -12.84
C ASP A 348 19.29 -17.80 -14.37
N TYR A 349 18.18 -17.31 -14.90
CA TYR A 349 18.04 -16.97 -16.31
C TYR A 349 17.98 -15.46 -16.49
N VAL A 350 18.75 -14.96 -17.42
CA VAL A 350 18.71 -13.56 -17.87
C VAL A 350 18.23 -13.52 -19.31
N GLY A 351 17.10 -12.84 -19.52
CA GLY A 351 16.52 -12.60 -20.84
C GLY A 351 16.72 -11.15 -21.28
N VAL A 352 16.80 -10.96 -22.59
CA VAL A 352 16.83 -9.62 -23.20
C VAL A 352 15.64 -9.43 -24.11
N SER A 353 15.25 -8.16 -24.32
CA SER A 353 14.18 -7.84 -25.28
C SER A 353 14.45 -8.47 -26.65
N PRO A 354 13.42 -9.06 -27.28
CA PRO A 354 13.53 -9.60 -28.64
C PRO A 354 14.09 -8.60 -29.66
N ASP A 355 13.82 -7.30 -29.49
CA ASP A 355 14.31 -6.25 -30.36
C ASP A 355 15.78 -5.87 -30.14
N THR A 356 16.31 -6.14 -28.93
CA THR A 356 17.72 -5.95 -28.61
C THR A 356 18.58 -7.20 -28.81
N ALA A 357 17.96 -8.34 -29.10
CA ALA A 357 18.64 -9.61 -29.36
C ALA A 357 19.41 -9.65 -30.69
N THR A 358 19.39 -8.58 -31.47
CA THR A 358 20.31 -8.43 -32.61
C THR A 358 21.72 -8.24 -32.07
N ALA A 359 22.51 -9.27 -32.25
CA ALA A 359 23.91 -9.38 -31.88
C ALA A 359 24.68 -8.08 -32.17
N SER A 360 25.11 -7.46 -31.13
CA SER A 360 25.98 -6.30 -31.23
C SER A 360 27.43 -6.71 -31.08
N VAL A 361 28.14 -6.71 -32.19
CA VAL A 361 29.57 -6.97 -32.26
C VAL A 361 30.31 -5.64 -32.41
N TRP A 362 31.41 -5.44 -31.70
CA TRP A 362 32.36 -4.38 -32.05
C TRP A 362 32.88 -4.66 -33.47
N THR A 363 32.33 -3.96 -34.44
CA THR A 363 32.89 -3.94 -35.78
C THR A 363 33.73 -2.68 -35.91
N ALA A 364 35.04 -2.87 -35.99
CA ALA A 364 35.90 -1.83 -36.51
C ALA A 364 35.54 -1.63 -38.00
N THR A 365 34.62 -0.73 -38.30
CA THR A 365 34.45 -0.28 -39.66
C THR A 365 35.63 0.58 -40.02
N GLY A 366 36.62 -0.03 -40.61
CA GLY A 366 37.88 0.61 -41.01
C GLY A 366 37.69 1.63 -42.14
N GLN A 367 36.99 2.70 -41.92
CA GLN A 367 37.17 3.95 -42.63
C GLN A 367 37.84 4.94 -41.70
N ALA A 368 39.14 5.01 -41.80
CA ALA A 368 39.90 6.07 -41.18
C ALA A 368 39.51 7.42 -41.82
N ILE A 369 38.86 8.27 -41.11
CA ILE A 369 38.64 9.66 -41.52
C ILE A 369 39.95 10.41 -41.19
N THR A 370 40.70 10.73 -42.20
CA THR A 370 41.89 11.55 -42.07
C THR A 370 41.54 13.00 -42.29
N VAL A 371 41.60 13.83 -41.26
CA VAL A 371 41.39 15.28 -41.35
C VAL A 371 42.78 15.94 -41.25
N THR A 372 43.16 16.62 -42.30
CA THR A 372 44.38 17.44 -42.32
C THR A 372 43.99 18.93 -42.26
N ALA A 373 44.31 19.59 -41.15
CA ALA A 373 44.14 21.04 -41.01
C ALA A 373 45.41 21.62 -40.39
N GLY A 374 46.00 22.61 -41.07
CA GLY A 374 47.14 23.35 -40.55
C GLY A 374 48.44 22.51 -40.39
N GLY A 375 48.63 21.45 -41.21
CA GLY A 375 49.83 20.62 -41.15
C GLY A 375 49.81 19.50 -40.09
N VAL A 376 48.67 19.34 -39.41
CA VAL A 376 48.46 18.24 -38.45
C VAL A 376 47.46 17.26 -39.06
N THR A 377 47.85 16.02 -39.20
CA THR A 377 46.98 14.93 -39.66
C THR A 377 46.54 14.11 -38.48
N ALA A 378 45.23 14.15 -38.16
CA ALA A 378 44.60 13.28 -37.17
C ALA A 378 43.77 12.21 -37.87
N THR A 379 44.04 10.94 -37.53
CA THR A 379 43.26 9.81 -38.04
C THR A 379 42.38 9.31 -36.90
N ALA A 380 41.07 9.46 -37.07
CA ALA A 380 40.12 8.92 -36.12
C ALA A 380 39.45 7.69 -36.76
N SER A 381 39.51 6.54 -36.13
CA SER A 381 38.70 5.36 -36.43
C SER A 381 37.47 5.37 -35.56
N THR A 382 36.32 5.30 -36.17
CA THR A 382 35.07 5.17 -35.42
C THR A 382 34.95 3.70 -34.95
N LEU A 383 35.11 3.49 -33.67
CA LEU A 383 34.76 2.22 -33.02
C LEU A 383 33.30 2.25 -32.64
N THR A 384 32.52 1.40 -33.27
CA THR A 384 31.11 1.21 -32.86
C THR A 384 31.06 -0.02 -31.96
N TYR A 385 30.80 0.19 -30.69
CA TYR A 385 30.57 -0.89 -29.73
C TYR A 385 29.10 -1.29 -29.76
N THR A 386 28.89 -2.54 -30.02
CA THR A 386 27.61 -3.19 -29.89
C THR A 386 27.79 -4.33 -28.87
N SER A 387 27.24 -4.20 -27.66
CA SER A 387 27.30 -5.28 -26.66
C SER A 387 26.26 -6.36 -26.99
N GLN A 388 26.70 -7.62 -27.06
CA GLN A 388 25.75 -8.74 -26.97
C GLN A 388 25.29 -8.86 -25.52
N ALA A 389 24.02 -8.60 -25.25
CA ALA A 389 23.42 -9.09 -24.04
C ALA A 389 23.28 -10.62 -24.20
N GLN A 390 23.99 -11.37 -23.38
CA GLN A 390 23.90 -12.83 -23.40
C GLN A 390 22.62 -13.24 -22.66
N THR A 391 21.68 -13.84 -23.42
CA THR A 391 20.55 -14.56 -22.84
C THR A 391 20.97 -15.95 -22.48
N GLY A 392 20.59 -16.44 -21.31
CA GLY A 392 20.87 -17.83 -20.94
C GLY A 392 20.79 -18.08 -19.45
N TRP A 393 20.98 -19.32 -19.09
CA TRP A 393 21.03 -19.77 -17.72
C TRP A 393 22.42 -19.64 -17.11
N HIS A 394 22.48 -19.28 -15.84
CA HIS A 394 23.69 -19.17 -15.04
C HIS A 394 23.51 -19.95 -13.75
N ASP A 395 24.42 -20.84 -13.45
CA ASP A 395 24.49 -21.54 -12.19
C ASP A 395 25.55 -20.89 -11.30
N THR A 396 25.19 -20.50 -10.11
CA THR A 396 26.13 -19.90 -9.15
C THR A 396 26.08 -20.65 -7.83
N ILE A 397 27.27 -21.09 -7.37
CA ILE A 397 27.46 -21.62 -6.03
C ILE A 397 28.32 -20.63 -5.26
N GLN A 398 27.86 -20.20 -4.10
CA GLN A 398 28.59 -19.26 -3.24
C GLN A 398 28.78 -19.82 -1.84
N VAL A 399 29.98 -19.67 -1.29
CA VAL A 399 30.34 -20.03 0.08
C VAL A 399 30.96 -18.81 0.75
N SER A 400 30.39 -18.33 1.81
CA SER A 400 30.85 -17.13 2.53
C SER A 400 30.84 -17.39 4.04
N PRO A 401 31.94 -17.93 4.62
CA PRO A 401 32.11 -17.91 6.06
C PRO A 401 32.34 -16.49 6.54
N GLY A 402 31.77 -16.14 7.68
CA GLY A 402 31.90 -14.83 8.28
C GLY A 402 32.54 -14.91 9.66
N PHE A 403 33.41 -13.96 9.95
CA PHE A 403 33.98 -13.76 11.29
C PHE A 403 33.73 -12.31 11.69
N SER A 404 33.16 -12.08 12.86
CA SER A 404 32.96 -10.74 13.35
C SER A 404 33.42 -10.60 14.79
N TYR A 405 34.01 -9.45 15.09
CA TYR A 405 34.48 -9.10 16.42
C TYR A 405 33.98 -7.71 16.79
N THR A 406 33.31 -7.60 17.94
CA THR A 406 32.84 -6.30 18.43
C THR A 406 33.42 -6.04 19.81
N GLN A 407 34.20 -4.97 19.91
CA GLN A 407 34.82 -4.51 21.13
C GLN A 407 34.13 -3.23 21.61
N PRO A 408 33.37 -3.27 22.70
CA PRO A 408 32.95 -2.05 23.35
C PRO A 408 34.16 -1.31 23.92
N LEU A 409 34.21 -0.02 23.64
CA LEU A 409 35.25 0.88 24.10
C LEU A 409 34.68 1.73 25.26
N TRP A 410 35.35 2.81 25.65
CA TRP A 410 34.92 3.69 26.70
C TRP A 410 33.74 4.58 26.25
N ARG A 411 32.90 5.01 27.18
CA ARG A 411 31.78 5.98 26.99
C ARG A 411 30.77 5.61 25.92
N GLY A 412 30.53 4.31 25.68
CA GLY A 412 29.56 3.84 24.69
C GLY A 412 30.06 3.83 23.25
N ASN A 413 31.37 3.95 23.05
CA ASN A 413 32.02 3.72 21.76
C ASN A 413 32.18 2.23 21.51
N SER A 414 32.24 1.82 20.25
CA SER A 414 32.46 0.43 19.85
C SER A 414 33.32 0.33 18.58
N LEU A 415 34.17 -0.65 18.54
CA LEU A 415 34.89 -1.07 17.35
C LEU A 415 34.33 -2.41 16.91
N SER A 416 33.88 -2.48 15.67
CA SER A 416 33.43 -3.71 15.03
C SER A 416 34.31 -4.01 13.84
N MET A 417 34.75 -5.27 13.76
CA MET A 417 35.61 -5.76 12.69
C MET A 417 34.95 -6.99 12.08
N GLY A 418 34.85 -7.05 10.76
CA GLY A 418 34.28 -8.16 10.03
C GLY A 418 35.27 -8.69 8.99
N PHE A 419 35.41 -10.01 8.91
CA PHE A 419 36.21 -10.69 7.88
C PHE A 419 35.37 -11.80 7.27
N ASN A 420 35.09 -11.70 5.97
CA ASN A 420 34.23 -12.60 5.23
C ASN A 420 35.00 -13.15 4.01
N PRO A 421 35.68 -14.29 4.14
CA PRO A 421 36.15 -15.02 2.98
C PRO A 421 34.95 -15.44 2.12
N GLN A 422 35.13 -15.43 0.83
CA GLN A 422 34.10 -15.83 -0.11
C GLN A 422 34.71 -16.62 -1.26
N ALA A 423 33.99 -17.64 -1.68
CA ALA A 423 34.32 -18.40 -2.88
C ALA A 423 33.01 -18.62 -3.66
N GLY A 424 33.06 -18.44 -4.95
CA GLY A 424 31.98 -18.64 -5.84
C GLY A 424 32.41 -19.36 -7.10
N TRP A 425 31.49 -20.13 -7.65
CA TRP A 425 31.69 -20.78 -8.93
C TRP A 425 30.44 -20.52 -9.77
N THR A 426 30.65 -19.96 -10.97
CA THR A 426 29.57 -19.63 -11.89
C THR A 426 29.78 -20.38 -13.19
N LEU A 427 28.75 -21.09 -13.64
CA LEU A 427 28.69 -21.74 -14.95
C LEU A 427 27.71 -20.98 -15.84
N GLN A 428 28.05 -20.82 -17.10
CA GLN A 428 27.14 -20.22 -18.11
C GLN A 428 26.79 -21.30 -19.16
N GLU A 429 25.51 -21.46 -19.46
CA GLU A 429 25.03 -22.45 -20.42
C GLU A 429 25.59 -22.25 -21.82
N LEU A 430 25.77 -21.00 -22.24
CA LEU A 430 26.28 -20.63 -23.58
C LEU A 430 27.82 -20.79 -23.74
N SER A 431 28.52 -21.04 -22.66
CA SER A 431 29.97 -21.27 -22.63
C SER A 431 30.32 -22.27 -21.54
N PRO A 432 29.95 -23.54 -21.69
CA PRO A 432 30.20 -24.56 -20.65
C PRO A 432 31.66 -24.77 -20.29
N ASP A 433 32.58 -24.39 -21.19
CA ASP A 433 34.04 -24.44 -20.95
C ASP A 433 34.57 -23.20 -20.18
N SER A 434 33.73 -22.22 -19.88
CA SER A 434 34.11 -20.97 -19.23
C SER A 434 33.54 -20.84 -17.82
N GLY A 435 33.56 -21.92 -17.05
CA GLY A 435 33.24 -21.84 -15.61
C GLY A 435 34.13 -20.81 -14.93
N ASP A 436 33.53 -19.81 -14.28
CA ASP A 436 34.28 -18.79 -13.58
C ASP A 436 34.38 -19.15 -12.08
N LEU A 437 35.62 -19.45 -11.65
CA LEU A 437 35.91 -19.66 -10.24
C LEU A 437 36.40 -18.35 -9.63
N THR A 438 35.64 -17.83 -8.70
CA THR A 438 36.00 -16.65 -7.94
C THR A 438 36.33 -17.02 -6.50
N ALA A 439 37.39 -16.46 -5.96
CA ALA A 439 37.68 -16.55 -4.54
C ALA A 439 38.27 -15.23 -4.06
N GLY A 440 37.89 -14.83 -2.88
CA GLY A 440 38.34 -13.57 -2.32
C GLY A 440 37.93 -13.43 -0.85
N PHE A 441 38.06 -12.22 -0.37
CA PHE A 441 37.58 -11.87 0.96
C PHE A 441 37.08 -10.43 0.98
N ALA A 442 36.14 -10.16 1.87
CA ALA A 442 35.71 -8.83 2.22
C ALA A 442 35.97 -8.56 3.70
N THR A 443 36.53 -7.39 4.01
CA THR A 443 36.56 -6.87 5.38
C THR A 443 35.63 -5.69 5.51
N ARG A 444 34.96 -5.61 6.64
CA ARG A 444 34.14 -4.46 6.98
C ARG A 444 34.39 -4.09 8.43
N ASP A 445 35.07 -3.00 8.61
CA ASP A 445 35.45 -2.50 9.93
C ASP A 445 34.73 -1.19 10.19
N SER A 446 34.28 -0.98 11.41
CA SER A 446 33.65 0.27 11.77
C SER A 446 33.97 0.68 13.21
N LEU A 447 34.24 1.97 13.37
CA LEU A 447 34.37 2.63 14.66
C LEU A 447 33.18 3.54 14.88
N GLN A 448 32.35 3.18 15.83
CA GLN A 448 31.26 4.02 16.29
C GLN A 448 31.70 4.82 17.50
N THR A 449 31.56 6.14 17.43
CA THR A 449 31.94 7.06 18.48
C THR A 449 30.75 7.89 18.94
N ARG A 450 30.44 7.82 20.21
CA ARG A 450 29.44 8.66 20.84
C ARG A 450 30.11 9.84 21.52
N TRP A 451 30.08 11.00 20.85
CA TRP A 451 30.69 12.21 21.37
C TRP A 451 29.94 12.78 22.57
N ASN A 452 28.61 12.76 22.47
CA ASN A 452 27.71 13.17 23.52
C ASN A 452 26.32 12.59 23.27
N ARG A 453 25.32 12.99 24.05
CA ARG A 453 23.93 12.50 23.87
C ARG A 453 23.25 12.95 22.59
N TRP A 454 23.85 13.88 21.86
CA TRP A 454 23.28 14.50 20.66
C TRP A 454 24.06 14.18 19.39
N CYS A 455 25.30 13.73 19.50
CA CYS A 455 26.19 13.54 18.36
C CYS A 455 26.86 12.17 18.41
N ASN A 456 26.72 11.43 17.32
CA ASN A 456 27.39 10.17 17.07
C ASN A 456 28.16 10.28 15.77
N SER A 457 29.25 9.55 15.63
CA SER A 457 29.95 9.37 14.37
C SER A 457 30.26 7.91 14.12
N THR A 458 30.28 7.53 12.86
CA THR A 458 30.70 6.21 12.39
C THR A 458 31.78 6.42 11.34
N LEU A 459 32.93 5.80 11.54
CA LEU A 459 34.00 5.67 10.56
C LEU A 459 33.99 4.22 10.11
N GLY A 460 33.85 3.95 8.83
CA GLY A 460 33.90 2.61 8.24
C GLY A 460 35.05 2.44 7.30
N TRP A 461 35.60 1.25 7.24
CA TRP A 461 36.57 0.83 6.27
C TRP A 461 36.15 -0.50 5.68
N ASP A 462 35.91 -0.50 4.36
CA ASP A 462 35.45 -1.64 3.60
C ASP A 462 36.51 -1.97 2.56
N LEU A 463 36.94 -3.25 2.51
CA LEU A 463 37.87 -3.76 1.52
C LEU A 463 37.34 -5.09 0.99
N THR A 464 37.27 -5.22 -0.33
CA THR A 464 36.95 -6.49 -1.00
C THR A 464 38.07 -6.78 -2.00
N ARG A 465 38.62 -7.96 -1.87
CA ARG A 465 39.69 -8.42 -2.77
C ARG A 465 39.35 -9.78 -3.33
N GLN A 466 39.40 -9.89 -4.64
CA GLN A 466 39.37 -11.16 -5.36
C GLN A 466 40.79 -11.69 -5.53
N LEU A 467 41.00 -12.93 -5.18
CA LEU A 467 42.29 -13.61 -5.24
C LEU A 467 42.40 -14.53 -6.45
N LEU A 468 41.26 -15.10 -6.87
CA LEU A 468 41.13 -15.97 -8.03
C LEU A 468 39.93 -15.48 -8.87
N HIS A 469 40.16 -15.38 -10.15
CA HIS A 469 39.16 -15.06 -11.15
C HIS A 469 39.63 -15.62 -12.50
N SER A 470 38.73 -16.14 -13.32
CA SER A 470 39.08 -16.70 -14.65
C SER A 470 39.54 -15.64 -15.63
N GLN A 471 39.09 -14.39 -15.46
CA GLN A 471 39.50 -13.25 -16.26
C GLN A 471 40.57 -12.40 -15.52
N PRO A 472 41.48 -11.74 -16.22
CA PRO A 472 42.43 -10.83 -15.58
C PRO A 472 41.67 -9.70 -14.88
N LEU A 473 41.87 -9.59 -13.56
CA LEU A 473 41.29 -8.53 -12.77
C LEU A 473 42.10 -7.25 -12.86
N PRO A 474 41.45 -6.09 -13.04
CA PRO A 474 42.17 -4.82 -12.90
C PRO A 474 42.66 -4.65 -11.46
N TRP A 475 43.73 -3.87 -11.28
CA TRP A 475 44.25 -3.42 -10.00
C TRP A 475 44.51 -4.53 -8.97
N SER A 476 45.19 -5.59 -9.36
CA SER A 476 45.59 -6.66 -8.44
C SER A 476 44.41 -7.33 -7.70
N GLY A 477 43.24 -7.34 -8.27
CA GLY A 477 42.04 -7.99 -7.74
C GLY A 477 41.33 -7.22 -6.63
N LEU A 478 41.69 -5.98 -6.34
CA LEU A 478 40.90 -5.12 -5.48
C LEU A 478 39.63 -4.66 -6.21
N THR A 479 38.46 -5.02 -5.70
CA THR A 479 37.18 -4.64 -6.27
C THR A 479 36.43 -3.59 -5.44
N GLN A 480 36.86 -3.43 -4.17
CA GLN A 480 36.37 -2.39 -3.28
C GLN A 480 37.45 -2.03 -2.26
N HIS A 481 37.69 -0.76 -2.06
CA HIS A 481 38.58 -0.27 -1.00
C HIS A 481 38.10 1.13 -0.60
N ASP A 482 37.27 1.20 0.42
CA ASP A 482 36.54 2.42 0.77
C ASP A 482 36.80 2.83 2.22
N LEU A 483 36.87 4.12 2.44
CA LEU A 483 36.77 4.75 3.74
C LEU A 483 35.46 5.53 3.79
N SER A 484 34.54 5.17 4.68
CA SER A 484 33.27 5.85 4.84
C SER A 484 33.20 6.63 6.14
N GLY A 485 32.57 7.78 6.11
CA GLY A 485 32.35 8.62 7.27
C GLY A 485 30.90 9.05 7.39
N ARG A 486 30.35 8.97 8.59
CA ARG A 486 29.01 9.45 8.90
C ARG A 486 29.00 10.16 10.23
N VAL A 487 28.33 11.29 10.28
CA VAL A 487 28.05 12.04 11.52
C VAL A 487 26.55 12.24 11.64
N ASP A 488 25.99 11.80 12.75
CA ASP A 488 24.58 11.96 13.09
C ASP A 488 24.45 12.90 14.27
N PHE A 489 23.58 13.88 14.12
CA PHE A 489 23.25 14.84 15.18
C PHE A 489 21.74 14.83 15.43
N ASP A 490 21.35 14.72 16.71
CA ASP A 490 19.96 14.76 17.16
C ASP A 490 19.79 15.80 18.27
N GLY A 491 19.27 16.97 17.90
CA GLY A 491 19.16 18.14 18.75
C GLY A 491 17.86 18.22 19.57
N ARG A 492 17.89 19.03 20.64
CA ARG A 492 16.78 19.18 21.59
C ARG A 492 15.50 19.75 21.01
N LEU A 493 15.58 20.57 19.96
CA LEU A 493 14.44 21.31 19.38
C LEU A 493 13.76 20.54 18.24
N GLY A 494 14.00 19.21 18.16
CA GLY A 494 13.47 18.37 17.08
C GLY A 494 14.25 18.56 15.77
N PHE A 495 15.44 19.11 15.82
CA PHE A 495 16.34 19.21 14.69
C PHE A 495 17.33 18.03 14.72
N SER A 496 17.40 17.30 13.62
CA SER A 496 18.38 16.24 13.39
C SER A 496 19.02 16.39 12.02
N PHE A 497 20.26 16.05 11.90
CA PHE A 497 20.90 15.91 10.60
C PHE A 497 21.90 14.76 10.59
N SER A 498 22.11 14.19 9.41
CA SER A 498 23.20 13.28 9.14
C SER A 498 24.01 13.79 7.94
N LEU A 499 25.31 13.70 8.06
CA LEU A 499 26.27 13.98 6.99
C LEU A 499 27.09 12.73 6.74
N SER A 500 27.17 12.26 5.50
CA SER A 500 27.96 11.08 5.17
C SER A 500 28.62 11.22 3.80
N SER A 501 29.77 10.58 3.67
CA SER A 501 30.45 10.40 2.40
C SER A 501 31.34 9.16 2.45
N ARG A 502 31.86 8.76 1.32
CA ARG A 502 32.76 7.65 1.12
C ARG A 502 33.94 8.09 0.23
N TYR A 503 35.13 7.71 0.60
CA TYR A 503 36.33 7.93 -0.17
C TYR A 503 36.82 6.61 -0.72
N ASP A 504 36.96 6.53 -2.04
CA ASP A 504 37.48 5.35 -2.73
C ASP A 504 39.02 5.37 -2.71
N LEU A 505 39.59 4.32 -2.17
CA LEU A 505 41.05 4.13 -2.05
C LEU A 505 41.61 3.24 -3.16
N LEU A 506 40.79 2.79 -4.14
CA LEU A 506 41.27 2.00 -5.26
C LEU A 506 42.32 2.79 -6.07
N PRO A 507 43.36 2.11 -6.58
CA PRO A 507 44.40 2.76 -7.40
C PRO A 507 43.85 2.98 -8.81
N TYR A 508 43.31 4.15 -9.08
CA TYR A 508 42.94 4.56 -10.43
C TYR A 508 44.06 5.34 -11.11
N ASP A 509 44.18 5.20 -12.43
CA ASP A 509 45.07 6.04 -13.22
C ASP A 509 44.38 7.41 -13.45
N GLU A 510 45.18 8.49 -13.50
CA GLU A 510 44.63 9.82 -13.89
C GLU A 510 43.92 9.72 -15.25
N PRO A 511 42.72 10.32 -15.43
CA PRO A 511 42.15 11.49 -14.76
C PRO A 511 41.06 11.23 -13.68
N TYR A 512 40.93 10.02 -13.20
CA TYR A 512 39.81 9.60 -12.33
C TYR A 512 39.90 10.01 -10.85
N ASP A 513 41.00 10.67 -10.46
CA ASP A 513 41.20 11.12 -9.08
C ASP A 513 40.11 12.06 -8.53
N LEU A 514 39.45 12.79 -9.41
CA LEU A 514 38.36 13.69 -9.02
C LEU A 514 37.12 12.97 -8.48
N PHE A 515 36.95 11.70 -8.81
CA PHE A 515 35.75 10.91 -8.45
C PHE A 515 35.97 10.02 -7.22
N ARG A 516 37.15 10.06 -6.60
CA ARG A 516 37.47 9.24 -5.41
C ARG A 516 36.60 9.56 -4.21
N LEU A 517 36.22 10.83 -4.04
CA LEU A 517 35.30 11.24 -2.97
C LEU A 517 33.87 11.20 -3.49
N ALA A 518 33.10 10.24 -2.99
CA ALA A 518 31.68 10.20 -3.26
C ALA A 518 31.00 11.49 -2.77
N PRO A 519 29.92 11.95 -3.42
CA PRO A 519 29.22 13.14 -3.00
C PRO A 519 28.85 13.11 -1.52
N LEU A 520 29.02 14.23 -0.86
CA LEU A 520 28.57 14.46 0.50
C LEU A 520 27.06 14.41 0.54
N THR A 521 26.49 13.46 1.26
CA THR A 521 25.04 13.34 1.48
C THR A 521 24.68 14.04 2.78
N LEU A 522 23.85 15.05 2.68
CA LEU A 522 23.24 15.75 3.81
C LEU A 522 21.77 15.35 3.89
N ASP A 523 21.33 14.85 5.04
CA ASP A 523 19.90 14.67 5.38
C ASP A 523 19.63 15.46 6.66
N ALA A 524 18.80 16.48 6.57
CA ALA A 524 18.43 17.33 7.69
C ALA A 524 16.92 17.31 7.88
N ARG A 525 16.47 17.17 9.11
CA ARG A 525 15.06 17.14 9.50
C ARG A 525 14.81 18.04 10.69
N TRP A 526 13.71 18.73 10.63
CA TRP A 526 13.24 19.55 11.74
C TRP A 526 11.78 19.20 12.05
N THR A 527 11.56 18.71 13.27
CA THR A 527 10.23 18.30 13.75
C THR A 527 10.04 18.86 15.16
N PRO A 528 9.70 20.15 15.28
CA PRO A 528 9.52 20.81 16.58
C PRO A 528 8.28 20.25 17.30
N LYS A 529 8.39 19.98 18.58
CA LYS A 529 7.28 19.50 19.39
C LYS A 529 6.18 20.55 19.49
N GLY A 530 4.95 20.16 19.18
CA GLY A 530 3.74 21.00 19.33
C GLY A 530 3.53 22.09 18.27
N ALA A 531 4.43 22.25 17.30
CA ALA A 531 4.31 23.31 16.29
C ALA A 531 3.49 22.92 15.05
N GLY A 532 3.11 21.65 14.90
CA GLY A 532 2.44 21.16 13.68
C GLY A 532 3.26 21.35 12.39
N ALA A 533 4.54 21.70 12.53
CA ALA A 533 5.43 21.98 11.41
C ALA A 533 6.52 20.89 11.29
N LYS A 534 6.90 20.56 10.06
CA LYS A 534 8.00 19.65 9.74
C LYS A 534 8.74 20.20 8.55
N ALA A 535 10.07 20.20 8.59
CA ALA A 535 10.91 20.54 7.45
C ALA A 535 11.92 19.41 7.22
N GLY A 536 12.25 19.16 5.95
CA GLY A 536 13.26 18.23 5.52
C GLY A 536 14.11 18.83 4.42
N LEU A 537 15.40 18.52 4.43
CA LEU A 537 16.35 18.85 3.37
C LEU A 537 17.24 17.64 3.14
N ASN A 538 17.30 17.17 1.92
CA ASN A 538 18.28 16.19 1.46
C ASN A 538 19.11 16.85 0.35
N ALA A 539 20.42 16.71 0.41
CA ALA A 539 21.33 17.30 -0.59
C ALA A 539 22.51 16.39 -0.86
N LEU A 540 22.95 16.38 -2.12
CA LEU A 540 24.17 15.73 -2.61
C LEU A 540 25.09 16.78 -3.15
N TYR A 541 26.24 16.93 -2.52
CA TYR A 541 27.28 17.90 -2.91
C TYR A 541 28.54 17.15 -3.33
N ASP A 542 28.97 17.36 -4.54
CA ASP A 542 30.22 16.80 -5.06
C ASP A 542 31.40 17.71 -4.67
N ALA A 543 32.17 17.24 -3.71
CA ALA A 543 33.35 17.99 -3.24
C ALA A 543 34.53 17.92 -4.23
N GLY A 544 34.57 16.96 -5.17
CA GLY A 544 35.58 16.86 -6.20
C GLY A 544 35.44 17.95 -7.27
N THR A 545 34.21 18.16 -7.72
CA THR A 545 33.89 19.21 -8.70
C THR A 545 33.51 20.55 -8.06
N GLY A 546 33.17 20.58 -6.78
CA GLY A 546 32.70 21.76 -6.08
C GLY A 546 31.25 22.13 -6.41
N GLU A 547 30.48 21.20 -6.96
CA GLU A 547 29.12 21.44 -7.43
C GLU A 547 28.07 20.68 -6.62
N LEU A 548 26.89 21.28 -6.49
CA LEU A 548 25.72 20.62 -5.95
C LEU A 548 25.10 19.74 -7.03
N GLN A 549 24.93 18.44 -6.75
CA GLN A 549 24.36 17.50 -7.73
C GLN A 549 22.84 17.48 -7.68
N GLN A 550 22.28 17.42 -6.48
CA GLN A 550 20.84 17.48 -6.28
C GLN A 550 20.49 17.95 -4.89
N TRP A 551 19.29 18.47 -4.75
CA TRP A 551 18.69 18.69 -3.45
C TRP A 551 17.18 18.54 -3.51
N THR A 552 16.59 18.11 -2.40
CA THR A 552 15.14 18.09 -2.18
C THR A 552 14.85 18.74 -0.84
N GLY A 553 13.98 19.76 -0.88
CA GLY A 553 13.49 20.44 0.31
C GLY A 553 12.01 20.19 0.51
N SER A 554 11.57 20.01 1.73
CA SER A 554 10.15 19.91 2.06
C SER A 554 9.82 20.74 3.29
N LEU A 555 8.67 21.38 3.28
CA LEU A 555 8.13 22.12 4.40
C LEU A 555 6.64 21.81 4.51
N ASN A 556 6.24 21.26 5.64
CA ASN A 556 4.87 20.90 5.91
C ASN A 556 4.40 21.60 7.17
N LYS A 557 3.20 22.11 7.17
CA LYS A 557 2.59 22.69 8.35
C LYS A 557 1.11 22.38 8.38
N ALA A 558 0.62 21.98 9.54
CA ALA A 558 -0.78 21.71 9.78
C ALA A 558 -1.26 22.45 11.02
N ASP A 559 -2.50 22.90 10.97
CA ASP A 559 -3.18 23.41 12.15
C ASP A 559 -3.45 22.27 13.12
N PRO A 560 -3.10 22.40 14.41
CA PRO A 560 -3.39 21.37 15.42
C PRO A 560 -4.87 21.00 15.53
N ALA A 561 -5.78 21.92 15.21
CA ALA A 561 -7.22 21.68 15.19
C ALA A 561 -7.71 21.08 13.85
N GLY A 562 -6.81 20.82 12.89
CA GLY A 562 -7.15 20.21 11.60
C GLY A 562 -7.93 21.15 10.67
N ALA A 563 -7.90 22.45 10.87
CA ALA A 563 -8.61 23.40 10.03
C ALA A 563 -7.93 23.58 8.67
N TRP A 564 -6.62 23.50 8.63
CA TRP A 564 -5.84 23.61 7.40
C TRP A 564 -4.51 22.88 7.51
N GLN A 565 -3.98 22.51 6.37
CA GLN A 565 -2.61 22.03 6.21
C GLN A 565 -2.07 22.48 4.87
N TRP A 566 -0.76 22.69 4.79
CA TRP A 566 -0.09 22.92 3.54
C TRP A 566 1.28 22.21 3.52
N SER A 567 1.70 21.86 2.34
CA SER A 567 2.99 21.26 2.04
C SER A 567 3.63 21.98 0.86
N LEU A 568 4.91 22.21 0.99
CA LEU A 568 5.76 22.76 -0.04
C LEU A 568 6.92 21.80 -0.23
N GLY A 569 7.09 21.28 -1.43
CA GLY A 569 8.21 20.47 -1.84
C GLY A 569 8.95 21.14 -2.99
N MET A 570 10.27 21.11 -2.95
CA MET A 570 11.09 21.62 -4.04
C MET A 570 12.24 20.66 -4.29
N SER A 571 12.50 20.31 -5.53
CA SER A 571 13.62 19.46 -5.92
C SER A 571 14.37 20.06 -7.09
N TRP A 572 15.66 19.85 -7.09
CA TRP A 572 16.54 20.26 -8.19
C TRP A 572 17.60 19.18 -8.41
N VAL A 573 17.90 18.90 -9.67
CA VAL A 573 18.91 17.93 -10.09
C VAL A 573 19.79 18.56 -11.17
N ASN A 574 21.10 18.53 -10.95
CA ASN A 574 22.10 18.96 -11.93
C ASN A 574 22.46 17.78 -12.85
N GLN A 575 22.08 17.89 -14.10
CA GLN A 575 22.21 16.80 -15.07
C GLN A 575 23.58 16.72 -15.73
N ARG A 576 24.36 17.79 -15.72
CA ARG A 576 25.69 17.80 -16.32
C ARG A 576 26.62 16.77 -15.68
N LEU A 577 26.62 16.67 -14.36
CA LEU A 577 27.45 15.74 -13.62
C LEU A 577 27.04 14.28 -13.84
N ALA A 578 25.74 14.02 -13.97
CA ALA A 578 25.21 12.69 -14.28
C ALA A 578 25.64 12.20 -15.67
N TYR A 579 25.81 13.12 -16.63
CA TYR A 579 26.27 12.80 -17.99
C TYR A 579 27.78 12.52 -18.04
N MET A 580 28.60 13.27 -17.34
CA MET A 580 30.06 13.08 -17.33
C MET A 580 30.47 11.74 -16.69
N ALA A 581 29.79 11.31 -15.65
CA ALA A 581 30.02 10.01 -15.03
C ALA A 581 29.62 8.80 -15.92
N ARG A 582 28.82 9.04 -16.95
CA ARG A 582 28.29 7.99 -17.84
C ARG A 582 29.02 7.86 -19.18
N SER A 583 29.75 8.87 -19.57
CA SER A 583 30.37 8.92 -20.90
C SER A 583 31.71 8.18 -20.99
N ASP A 584 32.25 7.69 -19.87
CA ASP A 584 33.49 6.94 -19.88
C ASP A 584 33.23 5.44 -19.61
N PRO A 585 33.36 4.58 -20.64
CA PRO A 585 33.12 3.15 -20.51
C PRO A 585 34.16 2.42 -19.65
N GLU A 586 35.31 3.04 -19.40
CA GLU A 586 36.37 2.50 -18.54
C GLU A 586 36.29 2.99 -17.09
N ALA A 587 35.44 3.97 -16.81
CA ALA A 587 35.21 4.42 -15.46
C ALA A 587 34.63 3.26 -14.63
N PRO A 588 35.27 2.87 -13.53
CA PRO A 588 34.73 1.85 -12.65
C PRO A 588 33.35 2.29 -12.20
N ALA A 589 32.44 1.33 -12.06
CA ALA A 589 31.00 1.52 -11.86
C ALA A 589 30.62 2.48 -10.71
N ILE A 590 30.94 3.77 -10.87
CA ILE A 590 30.29 4.89 -10.16
C ILE A 590 28.82 4.99 -10.62
N THR A 591 28.40 4.03 -11.43
CA THR A 591 27.06 3.87 -12.01
C THR A 591 25.93 3.78 -11.01
N THR A 592 26.19 3.59 -9.74
CA THR A 592 25.17 3.67 -8.68
C THR A 592 24.67 5.11 -8.43
N TRP A 593 25.32 6.12 -8.99
CA TRP A 593 25.00 7.53 -8.79
C TRP A 593 24.31 8.20 -9.98
N ALA A 594 24.26 7.52 -11.13
CA ALA A 594 23.65 8.10 -12.34
C ALA A 594 22.13 7.89 -12.34
N PRO A 595 21.33 8.95 -12.56
CA PRO A 595 19.91 8.79 -12.85
C PRO A 595 19.72 7.95 -14.11
N SER A 596 18.72 7.09 -14.10
CA SER A 596 18.46 6.07 -15.14
C SER A 596 18.02 6.60 -16.51
N GLN A 597 17.93 7.93 -16.71
CA GLN A 597 17.49 8.56 -17.97
C GLN A 597 18.43 9.67 -18.42
N MET A 598 18.77 9.68 -19.71
CA MET A 598 19.46 10.78 -20.36
C MET A 598 18.55 12.01 -20.40
N MET A 599 18.83 12.99 -19.58
CA MET A 599 18.17 14.28 -19.64
C MET A 599 19.20 15.37 -19.98
N THR A 600 18.83 16.34 -20.76
CA THR A 600 19.74 17.34 -21.36
C THR A 600 19.76 18.69 -20.63
N ALA A 601 18.98 18.84 -19.57
CA ALA A 601 18.87 20.11 -18.81
C ALA A 601 18.61 19.85 -17.33
N ASP A 602 19.03 20.77 -16.47
CA ASP A 602 18.71 20.76 -15.05
C ASP A 602 17.19 20.72 -14.86
N ILE A 603 16.73 19.90 -13.92
CA ILE A 603 15.30 19.82 -13.60
C ILE A 603 15.06 20.45 -12.25
N MET A 604 14.13 21.39 -12.23
CA MET A 604 13.66 22.01 -11.01
C MET A 604 12.14 21.85 -10.91
N ARG A 605 11.68 21.13 -9.87
CA ARG A 605 10.26 20.89 -9.63
C ARG A 605 9.80 21.51 -8.33
N LEU A 606 8.59 22.05 -8.38
CA LEU A 606 7.88 22.62 -7.25
C LEU A 606 6.59 21.83 -7.04
N ASN A 607 6.40 21.32 -5.83
CA ASN A 607 5.17 20.63 -5.42
C ASN A 607 4.47 21.45 -4.34
N LEU A 608 3.24 21.82 -4.58
CA LEU A 608 2.38 22.54 -3.66
C LEU A 608 1.20 21.67 -3.30
N GLY A 609 0.94 21.53 -2.01
CA GLY A 609 -0.26 20.89 -1.52
C GLY A 609 -0.91 21.75 -0.45
N THR A 610 -2.20 21.98 -0.54
CA THR A 610 -2.95 22.65 0.52
C THR A 610 -4.30 22.00 0.70
N SER A 611 -4.74 21.89 1.94
CA SER A 611 -6.11 21.56 2.25
C SER A 611 -6.61 22.41 3.38
N PHE A 612 -7.87 22.81 3.29
CA PHE A 612 -8.48 23.66 4.28
C PHE A 612 -9.97 23.38 4.45
N ARG A 613 -10.45 23.60 5.66
CA ARG A 613 -11.85 23.52 6.04
C ARG A 613 -12.43 24.92 5.93
N MET A 614 -13.26 25.14 4.91
CA MET A 614 -13.93 26.41 4.70
C MET A 614 -15.08 26.63 5.69
N THR A 615 -15.82 25.56 5.99
CA THR A 615 -16.90 25.52 7.00
C THR A 615 -16.87 24.15 7.68
N GLU A 616 -17.73 23.92 8.67
CA GLU A 616 -17.88 22.59 9.30
C GLU A 616 -18.22 21.50 8.28
N HIS A 617 -18.85 21.87 7.16
CA HIS A 617 -19.33 20.95 6.14
C HIS A 617 -18.52 20.94 4.84
N TRP A 618 -17.63 21.90 4.61
CA TRP A 618 -16.88 22.01 3.37
C TRP A 618 -15.37 21.94 3.63
N ARG A 619 -14.70 21.09 2.87
CA ARG A 619 -13.24 20.99 2.81
C ARG A 619 -12.78 20.99 1.36
N PHE A 620 -11.65 21.61 1.13
CA PHE A 620 -11.02 21.72 -0.18
C PHE A 620 -9.58 21.24 -0.09
N GLY A 621 -9.10 20.63 -1.16
CA GLY A 621 -7.71 20.25 -1.33
C GLY A 621 -7.24 20.65 -2.71
N ILE A 622 -6.06 21.23 -2.80
CA ILE A 622 -5.40 21.59 -4.04
C ILE A 622 -4.00 20.99 -3.99
N ASN A 623 -3.61 20.25 -5.03
CA ASN A 623 -2.24 19.82 -5.22
C ASN A 623 -1.80 20.26 -6.61
N GLU A 624 -0.57 20.72 -6.72
CA GLU A 624 0.03 21.18 -7.94
C GLU A 624 1.49 20.78 -7.98
N SER A 625 1.94 20.24 -9.11
CA SER A 625 3.33 19.93 -9.41
C SER A 625 3.73 20.71 -10.67
N VAL A 626 4.77 21.51 -10.56
CA VAL A 626 5.23 22.39 -11.62
C VAL A 626 6.69 22.07 -11.94
N ASP A 627 6.98 21.76 -13.19
CA ASP A 627 8.34 21.78 -13.72
C ASP A 627 8.74 23.23 -14.02
N LEU A 628 9.55 23.80 -13.13
CA LEU A 628 10.02 25.18 -13.25
C LEU A 628 11.04 25.38 -14.38
N THR A 629 11.73 24.32 -14.79
CA THR A 629 12.70 24.34 -15.89
C THR A 629 11.99 24.50 -17.22
N ASN A 630 11.01 23.66 -17.47
CA ASN A 630 10.25 23.66 -18.72
C ASN A 630 9.02 24.57 -18.66
N LYS A 631 8.75 25.19 -17.51
CA LYS A 631 7.58 26.06 -17.25
C LYS A 631 6.26 25.35 -17.58
N HIS A 632 6.17 24.10 -17.17
CA HIS A 632 5.03 23.22 -17.43
C HIS A 632 4.40 22.74 -16.11
N ILE A 633 3.07 22.66 -16.06
CA ILE A 633 2.36 22.03 -14.96
C ILE A 633 2.34 20.54 -15.25
N ASP A 634 3.05 19.75 -14.41
CA ASP A 634 3.12 18.30 -14.53
C ASP A 634 1.84 17.63 -14.03
N ASP A 635 1.27 18.17 -12.96
CA ASP A 635 0.10 17.57 -12.29
C ASP A 635 -0.66 18.64 -11.53
N GLN A 636 -1.98 18.66 -11.66
CA GLN A 636 -2.84 19.55 -10.91
C GLN A 636 -4.12 18.83 -10.49
N SER A 637 -4.47 18.93 -9.21
CA SER A 637 -5.73 18.36 -8.72
C SER A 637 -6.48 19.29 -7.78
N LEU A 638 -7.79 19.34 -7.92
CA LEU A 638 -8.73 19.99 -7.04
C LEU A 638 -9.67 18.97 -6.44
N SER A 639 -9.65 18.82 -5.13
CA SER A 639 -10.54 17.95 -4.38
C SER A 639 -11.54 18.76 -3.57
N ILE A 640 -12.79 18.43 -3.65
CA ILE A 640 -13.89 19.04 -2.91
C ILE A 640 -14.55 17.95 -2.06
N TYR A 641 -14.68 18.22 -0.79
CA TYR A 641 -15.38 17.35 0.15
C TYR A 641 -16.50 18.11 0.82
N ARG A 642 -17.68 17.50 0.87
CA ARG A 642 -18.85 18.05 1.54
C ARG A 642 -19.49 17.04 2.48
N ASP A 643 -19.60 17.44 3.72
CA ASP A 643 -20.37 16.74 4.75
C ASP A 643 -21.86 17.05 4.62
N LEU A 644 -22.69 16.04 4.36
CA LEU A 644 -24.14 16.14 4.16
C LEU A 644 -24.92 15.40 5.26
N HIS A 645 -24.51 15.48 6.53
CA HIS A 645 -25.14 14.89 7.70
C HIS A 645 -24.97 13.37 7.78
N CYS A 646 -25.61 12.59 6.93
CA CYS A 646 -25.54 11.13 6.95
C CYS A 646 -24.66 10.54 5.84
N TRP A 647 -24.17 11.34 4.95
CA TRP A 647 -23.27 10.96 3.86
C TRP A 647 -22.30 12.08 3.50
N ASP A 648 -21.24 11.72 2.89
CA ASP A 648 -20.20 12.62 2.42
C ASP A 648 -20.14 12.57 0.91
N LEU A 649 -20.01 13.72 0.30
CA LEU A 649 -19.72 13.85 -1.13
C LEU A 649 -18.26 14.23 -1.29
N GLN A 650 -17.56 13.50 -2.16
CA GLN A 650 -16.23 13.84 -2.61
C GLN A 650 -16.23 13.98 -4.13
N ALA A 651 -15.59 15.01 -4.64
CA ALA A 651 -15.34 15.20 -6.06
C ALA A 651 -13.88 15.60 -6.24
N THR A 652 -13.19 15.01 -7.22
CA THR A 652 -11.82 15.37 -7.58
C THR A 652 -11.75 15.60 -9.07
N ILE A 653 -11.16 16.72 -9.46
CA ILE A 653 -10.78 17.05 -10.82
C ILE A 653 -9.26 16.95 -10.86
N HIS A 654 -8.73 16.19 -11.79
CA HIS A 654 -7.31 15.96 -11.94
C HIS A 654 -6.91 16.23 -13.39
N GLN A 655 -5.90 17.04 -13.59
CA GLN A 655 -5.26 17.29 -14.88
C GLN A 655 -3.92 16.54 -14.91
N ARG A 656 -3.75 15.70 -15.91
CA ARG A 656 -2.52 14.92 -16.12
C ARG A 656 -1.48 15.70 -16.92
N PRO A 657 -0.20 15.22 -16.95
CA PRO A 657 0.87 15.87 -17.71
C PRO A 657 0.59 16.03 -19.20
N ASP A 658 -0.19 15.13 -19.79
CA ASP A 658 -0.62 15.19 -21.21
C ASP A 658 -1.74 16.21 -21.46
N GLY A 659 -2.18 16.95 -20.42
CA GLY A 659 -3.28 17.89 -20.48
C GLY A 659 -4.67 17.26 -20.40
N SER A 660 -4.76 15.93 -20.32
CA SER A 660 -6.05 15.26 -20.17
C SER A 660 -6.66 15.50 -18.79
N MET A 661 -7.99 15.57 -18.75
CA MET A 661 -8.75 15.83 -17.52
C MET A 661 -9.43 14.54 -17.06
N GLU A 662 -9.30 14.26 -15.79
CA GLU A 662 -9.99 13.18 -15.11
C GLU A 662 -10.93 13.76 -14.06
N PHE A 663 -12.16 13.30 -14.02
CA PHE A 663 -13.12 13.60 -12.98
C PHE A 663 -13.52 12.32 -12.25
N THR A 664 -13.42 12.34 -10.94
CA THR A 664 -13.92 11.26 -10.09
C THR A 664 -14.86 11.81 -9.03
N GLY A 665 -15.97 11.13 -8.81
CA GLY A 665 -16.95 11.46 -7.79
C GLY A 665 -17.21 10.27 -6.88
N GLY A 666 -17.48 10.53 -5.61
CA GLY A 666 -17.80 9.50 -4.63
C GLY A 666 -18.81 10.00 -3.61
N ILE A 667 -19.65 9.07 -3.16
CA ILE A 667 -20.61 9.28 -2.08
C ILE A 667 -20.33 8.22 -1.02
N ASN A 668 -20.08 8.67 0.21
CA ASN A 668 -19.86 7.79 1.35
C ASN A 668 -21.00 7.93 2.34
N LEU A 669 -21.51 6.79 2.79
CA LEU A 669 -22.46 6.76 3.90
C LEU A 669 -21.69 6.77 5.23
N LYS A 670 -21.91 7.76 6.09
CA LYS A 670 -21.21 7.90 7.38
C LYS A 670 -21.42 6.74 8.34
N ALA A 671 -22.48 5.96 8.16
CA ALA A 671 -22.70 4.72 8.89
C ALA A 671 -21.59 3.66 8.65
N PHE A 672 -20.72 3.89 7.68
CA PHE A 672 -19.62 3.02 7.33
C PHE A 672 -18.30 3.78 7.34
N PRO A 673 -17.76 4.16 8.53
CA PRO A 673 -16.64 5.09 8.67
C PRO A 673 -15.32 4.59 8.05
N ASN A 674 -15.21 3.29 7.77
CA ASN A 674 -14.03 2.70 7.13
C ASN A 674 -14.06 2.77 5.60
N MET A 675 -15.09 3.39 5.03
CA MET A 675 -15.19 3.65 3.60
C MET A 675 -14.31 4.83 3.20
N LYS A 676 -13.15 4.53 2.63
CA LYS A 676 -12.40 5.50 1.83
C LYS A 676 -12.74 5.25 0.37
N VAL A 677 -13.64 6.02 -0.21
CA VAL A 677 -13.92 6.04 -1.63
C VAL A 677 -13.07 7.14 -2.24
N GLY A 678 -12.00 6.76 -2.87
CA GLY A 678 -11.14 7.61 -3.66
C GLY A 678 -10.25 6.71 -4.48
N SER A 679 -9.97 7.08 -5.72
CA SER A 679 -8.98 6.41 -6.55
C SER A 679 -7.66 6.30 -5.79
N PRO A 680 -7.07 5.10 -5.55
CA PRO A 680 -5.83 4.96 -4.78
C PRO A 680 -4.58 5.51 -5.48
N GLY A 681 -4.67 6.06 -6.66
CA GLY A 681 -3.52 6.41 -7.49
C GLY A 681 -3.07 7.88 -7.49
N SER A 682 -3.91 8.86 -7.21
CA SER A 682 -3.55 10.27 -7.44
C SER A 682 -3.91 11.25 -6.33
N ALA A 683 -4.71 10.87 -5.38
CA ALA A 683 -4.88 11.67 -4.19
C ALA A 683 -4.13 10.99 -3.05
N GLN A 684 -3.07 11.58 -2.55
CA GLN A 684 -2.73 11.39 -1.15
C GLN A 684 -4.05 11.58 -0.40
N ALA A 685 -4.65 10.45 0.03
CA ALA A 685 -5.91 10.49 0.73
C ALA A 685 -5.73 11.52 1.83
N LEU A 686 -6.48 12.60 1.75
CA LEU A 686 -6.47 13.63 2.78
C LEU A 686 -6.87 12.91 4.07
N ASN A 687 -5.85 12.42 4.79
CA ASN A 687 -6.03 11.79 6.09
C ASN A 687 -6.46 12.89 7.06
N PHE A 688 -7.73 13.14 7.08
CA PHE A 688 -8.36 13.92 8.13
C PHE A 688 -8.79 12.95 9.23
N ASN A 689 -7.88 12.65 10.17
CA ASN A 689 -8.27 12.08 11.45
C ASN A 689 -8.96 13.13 12.31
#